data_b68dd960af22400fcdcc9d7555bd9530
#
_entry.id   b68dd960af22400fcdcc9d7555bd9530
#
_cell.length_a   1.000
_cell.length_b   1.000
_cell.length_c   1.000
_cell.angle_alpha   90.00
_cell.angle_beta   90.00
_cell.angle_gamma   90.00
#
_symmetry.space_group_name_H-M   'P 1'
#
loop_
_entity.id
_entity.type
_entity.pdbx_description
1 polymer ?
#
loop_
_entity_poly.entity_id
_entity_poly.type
_entity_poly.pdbx_seq_one_letter_code
_entity_poly.pdbx_strand_id
1 'polypeptide(L)'
;MDVILTDTVLEAVQQVGLDLDHAPKPGRITRFGKNKTNWIKVFPDGDGGVFGDWRKGTAYTWQRRRKGPPPDSAELAAIKARAAEVTKQAENEREAGYAEAATKAAATWAASSPADDQHGYLVRKGIKAHIARTRNGALVVPLFDAEGNIQSVQTINIDGRKQFLPGGRTKGGRCWLGDPNNADTLLLTESFSTSASVFQATCWPTCIAFNAGNLPIVAADVARQFPRKRIVISGDDDRHRQRNIGSEKAAEAAHLVNGIAILPSFSSDQGTDFNDLAQQEGIKAVRDQIMIAVQPQQPERQQTTAPAAFVQPALAAADVRDGTTRTRPLTEHGNALRLLDHHRDRVRYVPEVQGWLVWHEGWQWDPDGANVRMAAAALPQSIYQEGISHTINDAEFFAKWARHSQALRVVQAAVQLLSDQASIRVPMAHIDADPMLVGYDNARSLIDLRTGKSRPANPDDYITKSLSVAEVGDAAKAVRWLQFLDQILLGDVELIDWLHRWMGYMLTGSTAEQTLLFFYGLGANGKSVLGELLRWITGDYARAIPVEMLCESRRQAGGATPDLADLVGARLALTTETEDGAALAESLIKALTAGDTISARPLYGKPFNFKPQFKLLMLGNHRPVVRGTDHGIWRRIRLVPFRRTFDPDERDPHLLDKLKAEAPHILAWMIEGCLTWQRRGLADTPKVVAAETANYQLEQDVIGHWLEEETERNLICEVGTNELYASYHTWAIESGLRPASKVSLGRRLGERGFRSRRTNGRTVWLGLKLKPERDAAYSGEYGF
;
A
#
# COMPACT_ATOMS: atom_id res chain seq x y z
N MET A 1 -8.28 9.47 -22.62
CA MET A 1 -8.66 8.18 -23.21
C MET A 1 -7.94 8.06 -24.53
N ASP A 2 -7.15 7.00 -24.71
CA ASP A 2 -6.50 6.74 -26.00
C ASP A 2 -7.55 6.20 -26.96
N VAL A 3 -7.51 6.66 -28.20
CA VAL A 3 -8.44 6.23 -29.25
C VAL A 3 -7.85 4.99 -29.92
N ILE A 4 -8.58 3.88 -29.87
CA ILE A 4 -8.21 2.61 -30.49
C ILE A 4 -8.64 2.67 -31.95
N LEU A 5 -7.67 2.51 -32.88
CA LEU A 5 -7.89 2.56 -34.32
C LEU A 5 -7.85 1.15 -34.91
N THR A 6 -9.02 0.58 -35.24
CA THR A 6 -9.15 -0.73 -35.87
C THR A 6 -10.19 -0.70 -37.01
N ASP A 7 -10.20 -1.71 -37.85
CA ASP A 7 -11.15 -1.79 -38.98
C ASP A 7 -12.56 -2.14 -38.50
N THR A 8 -12.66 -2.88 -37.39
CA THR A 8 -13.92 -3.28 -36.78
C THR A 8 -13.94 -3.00 -35.27
N VAL A 9 -15.13 -2.84 -34.71
CA VAL A 9 -15.33 -2.69 -33.28
C VAL A 9 -15.01 -3.97 -32.50
N LEU A 10 -15.16 -5.13 -33.13
CA LEU A 10 -14.82 -6.44 -32.53
C LEU A 10 -13.34 -6.53 -32.23
N GLU A 11 -12.48 -6.14 -33.19
CA GLU A 11 -11.02 -6.05 -32.99
C GLU A 11 -10.65 -5.09 -31.85
N ALA A 12 -11.31 -3.93 -31.77
CA ALA A 12 -11.05 -2.98 -30.70
C ALA A 12 -11.38 -3.53 -29.32
N VAL A 13 -12.48 -4.26 -29.20
CA VAL A 13 -12.92 -4.89 -27.95
C VAL A 13 -11.97 -6.02 -27.55
N GLN A 14 -11.52 -6.82 -28.51
CA GLN A 14 -10.55 -7.90 -28.28
C GLN A 14 -9.18 -7.38 -27.85
N GLN A 15 -8.71 -6.26 -28.41
CA GLN A 15 -7.42 -5.65 -28.03
C GLN A 15 -7.31 -5.29 -26.53
N VAL A 16 -8.42 -5.10 -25.85
CA VAL A 16 -8.45 -4.81 -24.41
C VAL A 16 -8.86 -6.03 -23.57
N GLY A 17 -8.87 -7.22 -24.19
CA GLY A 17 -9.19 -8.47 -23.49
C GLY A 17 -10.66 -8.63 -23.11
N LEU A 18 -11.56 -7.96 -23.84
CA LEU A 18 -13.01 -8.14 -23.70
C LEU A 18 -13.52 -8.99 -24.88
N ASP A 19 -14.54 -9.78 -24.64
CA ASP A 19 -15.13 -10.69 -25.63
C ASP A 19 -16.54 -10.22 -26.00
N LEU A 20 -16.75 -9.98 -27.30
CA LEU A 20 -18.01 -9.50 -27.86
C LEU A 20 -18.38 -10.38 -29.07
N ASP A 21 -19.46 -11.12 -28.93
CA ASP A 21 -19.86 -12.15 -29.92
C ASP A 21 -20.29 -11.55 -31.27
N HIS A 22 -20.92 -10.39 -31.28
CA HIS A 22 -21.44 -9.75 -32.50
C HIS A 22 -21.30 -8.21 -32.41
N ALA A 23 -21.16 -7.59 -33.59
CA ALA A 23 -21.16 -6.14 -33.68
C ALA A 23 -22.53 -5.56 -33.19
N PRO A 24 -22.54 -4.60 -32.25
CA PRO A 24 -23.77 -4.04 -31.74
C PRO A 24 -24.43 -3.07 -32.75
N LYS A 25 -25.74 -2.91 -32.64
CA LYS A 25 -26.47 -1.93 -33.46
C LYS A 25 -26.05 -0.51 -33.09
N PRO A 26 -25.72 0.36 -34.09
CA PRO A 26 -25.38 1.76 -33.83
C PRO A 26 -26.46 2.53 -33.03
N GLY A 27 -26.02 3.47 -32.23
CA GLY A 27 -26.90 4.38 -31.49
C GLY A 27 -27.45 3.87 -30.16
N ARG A 28 -27.36 2.56 -29.87
CA ARG A 28 -27.87 1.96 -28.62
C ARG A 28 -26.75 1.40 -27.75
N ILE A 29 -26.94 1.49 -26.44
CA ILE A 29 -26.04 0.82 -25.48
C ILE A 29 -26.38 -0.68 -25.49
N THR A 30 -25.40 -1.51 -25.80
CA THR A 30 -25.47 -2.96 -25.74
C THR A 30 -24.64 -3.47 -24.58
N ARG A 31 -25.22 -4.36 -23.75
CA ARG A 31 -24.51 -5.01 -22.64
C ARG A 31 -24.04 -6.40 -23.09
N PHE A 32 -22.79 -6.73 -22.76
CA PHE A 32 -22.17 -8.00 -23.17
C PHE A 32 -21.27 -8.61 -22.08
N GLY A 33 -20.71 -9.79 -22.33
CA GLY A 33 -19.87 -10.54 -21.40
C GLY A 33 -20.68 -11.37 -20.40
N LYS A 34 -20.00 -12.28 -19.69
CA LYS A 34 -20.59 -13.35 -18.86
C LYS A 34 -21.64 -12.90 -17.84
N ASN A 35 -21.57 -11.67 -17.33
CA ASN A 35 -22.51 -11.11 -16.36
C ASN A 35 -23.12 -9.78 -16.83
N LYS A 36 -23.07 -9.49 -18.14
CA LYS A 36 -23.52 -8.21 -18.72
C LYS A 36 -22.90 -6.99 -18.04
N THR A 37 -21.66 -7.12 -17.58
CA THR A 37 -20.90 -6.05 -16.91
C THR A 37 -20.18 -5.13 -17.87
N ASN A 38 -19.97 -5.61 -19.10
CA ASN A 38 -19.39 -4.82 -20.17
C ASN A 38 -20.50 -4.13 -20.96
N TRP A 39 -20.17 -2.98 -21.50
CA TRP A 39 -21.09 -2.18 -22.30
C TRP A 39 -20.40 -1.59 -23.53
N ILE A 40 -21.16 -1.36 -24.58
CA ILE A 40 -20.70 -0.73 -25.79
C ILE A 40 -21.79 0.12 -26.42
N LYS A 41 -21.42 1.28 -26.94
CA LYS A 41 -22.26 2.12 -27.80
C LYS A 41 -21.46 2.52 -29.02
N VAL A 42 -21.85 1.98 -30.18
CA VAL A 42 -21.35 2.41 -31.48
C VAL A 42 -22.06 3.71 -31.86
N PHE A 43 -21.33 4.67 -32.40
CA PHE A 43 -21.92 5.94 -32.85
C PHE A 43 -22.94 5.70 -33.98
N PRO A 44 -23.93 6.58 -34.18
CA PRO A 44 -24.95 6.40 -35.20
C PRO A 44 -24.41 6.24 -36.64
N ASP A 45 -23.27 6.86 -36.94
CA ASP A 45 -22.55 6.77 -38.23
C ASP A 45 -21.83 5.41 -38.42
N GLY A 46 -21.67 4.63 -37.36
CA GLY A 46 -20.98 3.35 -37.40
C GLY A 46 -19.46 3.42 -37.47
N ASP A 47 -18.87 4.63 -37.49
CA ASP A 47 -17.45 4.85 -37.69
C ASP A 47 -16.63 4.95 -36.43
N GLY A 48 -17.28 4.87 -35.26
CA GLY A 48 -16.63 4.91 -33.95
C GLY A 48 -17.56 4.49 -32.83
N GLY A 49 -17.08 4.50 -31.61
CA GLY A 49 -17.89 4.14 -30.44
C GLY A 49 -17.10 4.20 -29.15
N VAL A 50 -17.81 3.92 -28.07
CA VAL A 50 -17.24 3.80 -26.72
C VAL A 50 -17.68 2.47 -26.11
N PHE A 51 -16.77 1.79 -25.46
CA PHE A 51 -17.08 0.55 -24.73
C PHE A 51 -16.26 0.49 -23.44
N GLY A 52 -16.70 -0.33 -22.50
CA GLY A 52 -16.02 -0.42 -21.22
C GLY A 52 -16.53 -1.53 -20.31
N ASP A 53 -15.92 -1.65 -19.16
CA ASP A 53 -16.31 -2.56 -18.07
C ASP A 53 -16.73 -1.73 -16.86
N TRP A 54 -18.00 -1.82 -16.49
CA TRP A 54 -18.55 -1.10 -15.33
C TRP A 54 -18.01 -1.58 -13.98
N ARG A 55 -17.52 -2.82 -13.89
CA ARG A 55 -16.90 -3.33 -12.66
C ARG A 55 -15.54 -2.69 -12.42
N LYS A 56 -14.77 -2.52 -13.49
CA LYS A 56 -13.43 -1.90 -13.46
C LYS A 56 -13.50 -0.37 -13.56
N GLY A 57 -14.65 0.20 -13.89
CA GLY A 57 -14.80 1.64 -14.14
C GLY A 57 -14.00 2.12 -15.36
N THR A 58 -13.72 1.23 -16.32
CA THR A 58 -12.94 1.54 -17.52
C THR A 58 -13.83 1.86 -18.70
N ALA A 59 -13.43 2.84 -19.51
CA ALA A 59 -14.06 3.16 -20.80
C ALA A 59 -12.97 3.39 -21.85
N TYR A 60 -13.19 2.86 -23.05
CA TYR A 60 -12.29 2.93 -24.19
C TYR A 60 -13.02 3.56 -25.35
N THR A 61 -12.32 4.41 -26.10
CA THR A 61 -12.84 5.04 -27.31
C THR A 61 -12.31 4.29 -28.51
N TRP A 62 -13.20 3.89 -29.41
CA TRP A 62 -12.85 3.26 -30.68
C TRP A 62 -13.20 4.18 -31.84
N GLN A 63 -12.35 4.20 -32.88
CA GLN A 63 -12.61 4.86 -34.14
C GLN A 63 -12.16 3.93 -35.27
N ARG A 64 -12.99 3.80 -36.31
CA ARG A 64 -12.67 3.01 -37.50
C ARG A 64 -11.44 3.59 -38.20
N ARG A 65 -10.51 2.73 -38.60
CA ARG A 65 -9.34 3.11 -39.37
C ARG A 65 -9.79 3.59 -40.74
N ARG A 66 -9.38 4.80 -41.14
CA ARG A 66 -9.65 5.37 -42.48
C ARG A 66 -8.44 5.16 -43.36
N LYS A 67 -8.67 5.00 -44.71
CA LYS A 67 -7.61 5.05 -45.71
C LYS A 67 -7.23 6.53 -45.90
N GLY A 68 -6.13 6.97 -45.28
CA GLY A 68 -5.67 8.34 -45.29
C GLY A 68 -4.68 8.67 -44.17
N PRO A 69 -4.24 9.94 -44.06
CA PRO A 69 -3.39 10.34 -42.91
C PRO A 69 -4.12 10.13 -41.60
N PRO A 70 -3.37 9.90 -40.51
CA PRO A 70 -3.97 9.76 -39.15
C PRO A 70 -4.72 11.06 -38.79
N PRO A 71 -5.78 10.95 -37.95
CA PRO A 71 -6.56 12.13 -37.56
C PRO A 71 -5.68 13.18 -36.89
N ASP A 72 -5.91 14.43 -37.25
CA ASP A 72 -5.19 15.57 -36.66
C ASP A 72 -5.62 15.84 -35.20
N SER A 73 -4.99 16.83 -34.56
CA SER A 73 -5.26 17.14 -33.15
C SER A 73 -6.69 17.64 -32.90
N ALA A 74 -7.32 18.32 -33.88
CA ALA A 74 -8.69 18.83 -33.77
C ALA A 74 -9.70 17.71 -33.98
N GLU A 75 -9.48 16.81 -34.92
CA GLU A 75 -10.28 15.60 -35.13
C GLU A 75 -10.22 14.67 -33.91
N LEU A 76 -9.03 14.46 -33.33
CA LEU A 76 -8.90 13.68 -32.09
C LEU A 76 -9.62 14.32 -30.90
N ALA A 77 -9.61 15.65 -30.81
CA ALA A 77 -10.36 16.36 -29.75
C ALA A 77 -11.88 16.20 -29.96
N ALA A 78 -12.37 16.26 -31.18
CA ALA A 78 -13.78 16.04 -31.49
C ALA A 78 -14.24 14.60 -31.17
N ILE A 79 -13.42 13.58 -31.52
CA ILE A 79 -13.69 12.18 -31.19
C ILE A 79 -13.75 11.98 -29.66
N LYS A 80 -12.81 12.56 -28.91
CA LYS A 80 -12.80 12.48 -27.45
C LYS A 80 -13.99 13.19 -26.79
N ALA A 81 -14.39 14.34 -27.31
CA ALA A 81 -15.57 15.06 -26.82
C ALA A 81 -16.85 14.24 -27.03
N ARG A 82 -17.03 13.66 -28.22
CA ARG A 82 -18.16 12.78 -28.54
C ARG A 82 -18.14 11.50 -27.67
N ALA A 83 -16.98 10.95 -27.40
CA ALA A 83 -16.84 9.79 -26.52
C ALA A 83 -17.18 10.12 -25.06
N ALA A 84 -16.80 11.31 -24.58
CA ALA A 84 -17.14 11.77 -23.24
C ALA A 84 -18.67 11.93 -23.06
N GLU A 85 -19.35 12.48 -24.05
CA GLU A 85 -20.80 12.60 -24.04
C GLU A 85 -21.51 11.25 -24.00
N VAL A 86 -21.04 10.29 -24.80
CA VAL A 86 -21.57 8.91 -24.80
C VAL A 86 -21.33 8.22 -23.45
N THR A 87 -20.16 8.42 -22.84
CA THR A 87 -19.84 7.86 -21.52
C THR A 87 -20.80 8.43 -20.46
N LYS A 88 -21.02 9.74 -20.47
CA LYS A 88 -21.97 10.42 -19.58
C LYS A 88 -23.40 9.91 -19.77
N GLN A 89 -23.84 9.71 -21.03
CA GLN A 89 -25.15 9.13 -21.31
C GLN A 89 -25.27 7.70 -20.76
N ALA A 90 -24.22 6.87 -20.91
CA ALA A 90 -24.20 5.51 -20.38
C ALA A 90 -24.27 5.50 -18.84
N GLU A 91 -23.60 6.44 -18.18
CA GLU A 91 -23.66 6.62 -16.73
C GLU A 91 -25.06 7.06 -16.28
N ASN A 92 -25.68 8.01 -16.97
CA ASN A 92 -27.03 8.48 -16.66
C ASN A 92 -28.08 7.36 -16.83
N GLU A 93 -27.99 6.57 -17.91
CA GLU A 93 -28.88 5.41 -18.13
C GLU A 93 -28.68 4.34 -17.03
N ARG A 94 -27.45 4.15 -16.56
CA ARG A 94 -27.15 3.24 -15.45
C ARG A 94 -27.77 3.74 -14.14
N GLU A 95 -27.60 5.04 -13.82
CA GLU A 95 -28.18 5.64 -12.62
C GLU A 95 -29.71 5.60 -12.64
N ALA A 96 -30.34 5.87 -13.79
CA ALA A 96 -31.78 5.71 -13.96
C ALA A 96 -32.24 4.26 -13.71
N GLY A 97 -31.46 3.28 -14.21
CA GLY A 97 -31.70 1.88 -13.94
C GLY A 97 -31.57 1.49 -12.47
N TYR A 98 -30.61 2.09 -11.76
CA TYR A 98 -30.48 1.91 -10.31
C TYR A 98 -31.66 2.52 -9.55
N ALA A 99 -32.14 3.70 -9.92
CA ALA A 99 -33.30 4.34 -9.31
C ALA A 99 -34.58 3.49 -9.49
N GLU A 100 -34.78 2.92 -10.68
CA GLU A 100 -35.90 2.02 -10.94
C GLU A 100 -35.79 0.72 -10.09
N ALA A 101 -34.59 0.15 -10.01
CA ALA A 101 -34.35 -1.04 -9.18
C ALA A 101 -34.54 -0.75 -7.70
N ALA A 102 -34.12 0.43 -7.21
CA ALA A 102 -34.33 0.86 -5.82
C ALA A 102 -35.83 0.99 -5.50
N THR A 103 -36.62 1.54 -6.42
CA THR A 103 -38.08 1.61 -6.27
C THR A 103 -38.70 0.20 -6.17
N LYS A 104 -38.28 -0.73 -7.02
CA LYS A 104 -38.71 -2.16 -6.97
C LYS A 104 -38.25 -2.83 -5.67
N ALA A 105 -37.06 -2.54 -5.19
CA ALA A 105 -36.53 -3.06 -3.93
C ALA A 105 -37.35 -2.56 -2.74
N ALA A 106 -37.65 -1.28 -2.68
CA ALA A 106 -38.50 -0.68 -1.65
C ALA A 106 -39.92 -1.28 -1.63
N ALA A 107 -40.51 -1.46 -2.80
CA ALA A 107 -41.82 -2.10 -2.94
C ALA A 107 -41.77 -3.59 -2.49
N THR A 108 -40.72 -4.31 -2.85
CA THR A 108 -40.50 -5.69 -2.43
C THR A 108 -40.36 -5.79 -0.92
N TRP A 109 -39.58 -4.90 -0.32
CA TRP A 109 -39.37 -4.84 1.12
C TRP A 109 -40.67 -4.49 1.86
N ALA A 110 -41.42 -3.50 1.42
CA ALA A 110 -42.68 -3.11 2.00
C ALA A 110 -43.73 -4.23 1.96
N ALA A 111 -43.79 -4.98 0.87
CA ALA A 111 -44.71 -6.10 0.69
C ALA A 111 -44.25 -7.43 1.34
N SER A 112 -43.12 -7.44 2.08
CA SER A 112 -42.63 -8.59 2.80
C SER A 112 -43.05 -8.52 4.27
N SER A 113 -43.41 -9.65 4.90
CA SER A 113 -43.73 -9.77 6.31
C SER A 113 -42.49 -10.09 7.16
N PRO A 114 -42.42 -9.71 8.46
CA PRO A 114 -41.34 -10.14 9.33
C PRO A 114 -41.13 -11.67 9.24
N ALA A 115 -39.87 -12.10 9.16
CA ALA A 115 -39.58 -13.51 9.07
C ALA A 115 -39.73 -14.20 10.43
N ASP A 116 -40.23 -15.43 10.43
CA ASP A 116 -40.28 -16.31 11.60
C ASP A 116 -38.91 -17.00 11.78
N ASP A 117 -38.44 -17.11 13.01
CA ASP A 117 -37.22 -17.84 13.38
C ASP A 117 -37.28 -19.34 12.97
N GLN A 118 -38.48 -19.89 12.74
CA GLN A 118 -38.71 -21.24 12.22
C GLN A 118 -38.47 -21.39 10.71
N HIS A 119 -38.12 -20.32 9.99
CA HIS A 119 -37.80 -20.41 8.58
C HIS A 119 -36.65 -21.40 8.34
N GLY A 120 -36.82 -22.35 7.42
CA GLY A 120 -35.89 -23.47 7.24
C GLY A 120 -34.42 -23.12 7.03
N TYR A 121 -34.11 -21.96 6.43
CA TYR A 121 -32.73 -21.46 6.33
C TYR A 121 -32.18 -21.01 7.67
N LEU A 122 -32.99 -20.31 8.49
CA LEU A 122 -32.57 -19.81 9.80
C LEU A 122 -32.33 -20.95 10.77
N VAL A 123 -33.22 -21.93 10.82
CA VAL A 123 -33.08 -23.15 11.62
C VAL A 123 -31.82 -23.91 11.24
N ARG A 124 -31.58 -24.13 9.93
CA ARG A 124 -30.39 -24.83 9.45
C ARG A 124 -29.10 -24.09 9.80
N LYS A 125 -29.10 -22.75 9.79
CA LYS A 125 -27.94 -21.92 10.11
C LYS A 125 -27.83 -21.58 11.61
N GLY A 126 -28.78 -21.99 12.45
CA GLY A 126 -28.79 -21.75 13.89
C GLY A 126 -28.89 -20.27 14.26
N ILE A 127 -29.53 -19.46 13.44
CA ILE A 127 -29.61 -18.01 13.59
C ILE A 127 -31.06 -17.51 13.68
N LYS A 128 -31.25 -16.31 14.23
CA LYS A 128 -32.54 -15.63 14.28
C LYS A 128 -32.79 -14.76 13.05
N ALA A 129 -34.05 -14.43 12.81
CA ALA A 129 -34.48 -13.60 11.68
C ALA A 129 -33.96 -12.17 11.73
N HIS A 130 -33.84 -11.58 12.93
CA HIS A 130 -33.45 -10.18 13.14
C HIS A 130 -34.23 -9.22 12.24
N ILE A 131 -33.55 -8.50 11.30
CA ILE A 131 -34.16 -7.58 10.38
C ILE A 131 -34.82 -8.27 9.17
N ALA A 132 -34.51 -9.55 8.92
CA ALA A 132 -34.99 -10.23 7.72
C ALA A 132 -36.53 -10.30 7.69
N ARG A 133 -37.08 -10.21 6.50
CA ARG A 133 -38.50 -10.42 6.20
C ARG A 133 -38.67 -11.66 5.31
N THR A 134 -39.89 -12.12 5.13
CA THR A 134 -40.20 -13.25 4.25
C THR A 134 -41.17 -12.83 3.16
N ARG A 135 -40.95 -13.36 1.94
CA ARG A 135 -41.84 -13.22 0.82
C ARG A 135 -41.73 -14.45 -0.08
N ASN A 136 -42.86 -15.05 -0.42
CA ASN A 136 -42.94 -16.27 -1.25
C ASN A 136 -42.02 -17.40 -0.75
N GLY A 137 -41.90 -17.58 0.57
CA GLY A 137 -41.09 -18.63 1.17
C GLY A 137 -39.57 -18.36 1.18
N ALA A 138 -39.11 -17.22 0.70
CA ALA A 138 -37.71 -16.80 0.77
C ALA A 138 -37.50 -15.66 1.77
N LEU A 139 -36.34 -15.61 2.43
CA LEU A 139 -35.94 -14.46 3.22
C LEU A 139 -35.58 -13.29 2.31
N VAL A 140 -35.92 -12.09 2.75
CA VAL A 140 -35.59 -10.82 2.10
C VAL A 140 -34.78 -9.99 3.07
N VAL A 141 -33.57 -9.60 2.70
CA VAL A 141 -32.66 -8.74 3.46
C VAL A 141 -32.42 -7.46 2.68
N PRO A 142 -32.67 -6.26 3.24
CA PRO A 142 -32.54 -5.01 2.52
C PRO A 142 -31.07 -4.57 2.43
N LEU A 143 -30.72 -3.90 1.33
CA LEU A 143 -29.45 -3.19 1.16
C LEU A 143 -29.74 -1.69 1.16
N PHE A 144 -29.16 -0.98 2.13
CA PHE A 144 -29.27 0.47 2.27
C PHE A 144 -27.98 1.16 1.78
N ASP A 145 -28.12 2.40 1.30
CA ASP A 145 -26.97 3.30 1.12
C ASP A 145 -26.51 3.91 2.46
N ALA A 146 -25.59 4.89 2.36
CA ALA A 146 -25.08 5.61 3.53
C ALA A 146 -26.14 6.49 4.21
N GLU A 147 -27.11 6.94 3.45
CA GLU A 147 -28.21 7.83 3.86
C GLU A 147 -29.43 7.05 4.39
N GLY A 148 -29.41 5.71 4.31
CA GLY A 148 -30.50 4.84 4.79
C GLY A 148 -31.60 4.56 3.76
N ASN A 149 -31.39 4.88 2.47
CA ASN A 149 -32.34 4.57 1.40
C ASN A 149 -32.10 3.14 0.87
N ILE A 150 -33.19 2.42 0.59
CA ILE A 150 -33.09 1.06 0.01
C ILE A 150 -32.61 1.14 -1.44
N GLN A 151 -31.48 0.52 -1.72
CA GLN A 151 -30.87 0.44 -3.06
C GLN A 151 -31.13 -0.91 -3.74
N SER A 152 -31.29 -1.97 -2.95
CA SER A 152 -31.51 -3.34 -3.44
C SER A 152 -32.08 -4.21 -2.31
N VAL A 153 -32.39 -5.46 -2.62
CA VAL A 153 -32.67 -6.51 -1.67
C VAL A 153 -31.90 -7.78 -2.06
N GLN A 154 -31.46 -8.54 -1.06
CA GLN A 154 -30.98 -9.90 -1.24
C GLN A 154 -32.07 -10.86 -0.82
N THR A 155 -32.45 -11.81 -1.69
CA THR A 155 -33.32 -12.93 -1.36
C THR A 155 -32.51 -14.17 -1.04
N ILE A 156 -32.89 -14.92 0.01
CA ILE A 156 -32.24 -16.15 0.43
C ILE A 156 -33.30 -17.24 0.49
N ASN A 157 -33.18 -18.22 -0.37
CA ASN A 157 -34.11 -19.35 -0.42
C ASN A 157 -33.86 -20.34 0.75
N ILE A 158 -34.80 -21.25 0.97
CA ILE A 158 -34.67 -22.31 2.00
C ILE A 158 -33.42 -23.15 1.75
N ASP A 159 -33.03 -23.41 0.51
CA ASP A 159 -31.82 -24.14 0.13
C ASP A 159 -30.51 -23.35 0.38
N GLY A 160 -30.60 -22.07 0.72
CA GLY A 160 -29.47 -21.17 0.98
C GLY A 160 -28.97 -20.42 -0.26
N ARG A 161 -29.61 -20.55 -1.41
CA ARG A 161 -29.27 -19.79 -2.60
C ARG A 161 -29.58 -18.32 -2.40
N LYS A 162 -28.55 -17.47 -2.53
CA LYS A 162 -28.61 -16.03 -2.36
C LYS A 162 -28.67 -15.33 -3.73
N GLN A 163 -29.60 -14.39 -3.92
CA GLN A 163 -29.74 -13.63 -5.16
C GLN A 163 -30.04 -12.16 -4.83
N PHE A 164 -29.38 -11.24 -5.54
CA PHE A 164 -29.73 -9.83 -5.48
C PHE A 164 -30.81 -9.49 -6.50
N LEU A 165 -31.58 -8.44 -6.23
CA LEU A 165 -32.55 -7.91 -7.19
C LEU A 165 -31.79 -7.52 -8.48
N PRO A 166 -32.20 -8.05 -9.65
CA PRO A 166 -31.56 -7.70 -10.92
C PRO A 166 -31.58 -6.19 -11.19
N GLY A 167 -30.43 -5.62 -11.54
CA GLY A 167 -30.27 -4.19 -11.79
C GLY A 167 -30.09 -3.34 -10.53
N GLY A 168 -30.20 -3.91 -9.33
CA GLY A 168 -30.00 -3.16 -8.07
C GLY A 168 -28.53 -2.83 -7.80
N ARG A 169 -28.29 -1.67 -7.20
CA ARG A 169 -26.96 -1.25 -6.78
C ARG A 169 -26.56 -2.07 -5.54
N THR A 170 -25.45 -2.77 -5.61
CA THR A 170 -24.90 -3.56 -4.47
C THR A 170 -23.63 -2.94 -3.90
N LYS A 171 -22.88 -2.17 -4.70
CA LYS A 171 -21.64 -1.50 -4.28
C LYS A 171 -21.94 -0.42 -3.24
N GLY A 172 -21.30 -0.51 -2.05
CA GLY A 172 -21.56 0.37 -0.90
C GLY A 172 -22.85 0.03 -0.13
N GLY A 173 -23.64 -0.94 -0.63
CA GLY A 173 -24.87 -1.40 0.03
C GLY A 173 -24.57 -2.14 1.33
N ARG A 174 -25.31 -1.81 2.39
CA ARG A 174 -25.13 -2.37 3.74
C ARG A 174 -26.45 -2.56 4.48
N CYS A 175 -26.42 -3.35 5.55
CA CYS A 175 -27.56 -3.51 6.43
C CYS A 175 -27.06 -3.70 7.88
N TRP A 176 -27.72 -3.09 8.86
CA TRP A 176 -27.35 -3.19 10.26
C TRP A 176 -28.23 -4.20 11.01
N LEU A 177 -27.61 -5.01 11.83
CA LEU A 177 -28.22 -5.73 12.93
C LEU A 177 -27.88 -4.98 14.22
N GLY A 178 -28.88 -4.47 14.91
CA GLY A 178 -28.70 -3.53 16.04
C GLY A 178 -28.50 -2.08 15.60
N ASP A 179 -28.55 -1.17 16.57
CA ASP A 179 -28.37 0.27 16.34
C ASP A 179 -26.89 0.65 16.49
N PRO A 180 -26.23 1.11 15.41
CA PRO A 180 -24.83 1.50 15.46
C PRO A 180 -24.53 2.68 16.40
N ASN A 181 -25.53 3.45 16.83
CA ASN A 181 -25.35 4.57 17.75
C ASN A 181 -25.11 4.10 19.20
N ASN A 182 -25.62 2.94 19.56
CA ASN A 182 -25.71 2.47 20.95
C ASN A 182 -24.51 1.61 21.41
N ALA A 183 -23.39 1.61 20.70
CA ALA A 183 -22.19 0.83 21.08
C ALA A 183 -20.93 1.55 20.67
N ASP A 184 -19.82 1.35 21.39
CA ASP A 184 -18.50 1.89 21.08
C ASP A 184 -17.74 1.03 20.07
N THR A 185 -18.17 -0.22 19.87
CA THR A 185 -17.57 -1.16 18.92
C THR A 185 -18.61 -1.58 17.88
N LEU A 186 -18.25 -1.49 16.62
CA LEU A 186 -19.05 -1.88 15.46
C LEU A 186 -18.38 -3.06 14.76
N LEU A 187 -19.17 -4.04 14.36
CA LEU A 187 -18.70 -5.21 13.61
C LEU A 187 -19.13 -5.11 12.14
N LEU A 188 -18.28 -5.54 11.22
CA LEU A 188 -18.58 -5.67 9.81
C LEU A 188 -18.30 -7.09 9.35
N THR A 189 -19.18 -7.67 8.56
CA THR A 189 -19.10 -9.04 8.09
C THR A 189 -19.55 -9.17 6.65
N GLU A 190 -19.25 -10.30 6.01
CA GLU A 190 -19.56 -10.51 4.59
C GLU A 190 -21.00 -10.96 4.34
N SER A 191 -21.61 -11.73 5.22
CA SER A 191 -22.88 -12.38 4.95
C SER A 191 -23.90 -12.23 6.07
N PHE A 192 -25.19 -12.37 5.75
CA PHE A 192 -26.28 -12.33 6.73
C PHE A 192 -26.13 -13.39 7.81
N SER A 193 -25.76 -14.64 7.47
CA SER A 193 -25.59 -15.72 8.45
C SER A 193 -24.44 -15.43 9.42
N THR A 194 -23.30 -15.03 8.90
CA THR A 194 -22.13 -14.63 9.69
C THR A 194 -22.47 -13.45 10.61
N SER A 195 -23.14 -12.41 10.07
CA SER A 195 -23.58 -11.25 10.84
C SER A 195 -24.52 -11.61 11.98
N ALA A 196 -25.49 -12.49 11.72
CA ALA A 196 -26.45 -12.91 12.72
C ALA A 196 -25.75 -13.68 13.87
N SER A 197 -24.82 -14.60 13.56
CA SER A 197 -24.04 -15.32 14.57
C SER A 197 -23.17 -14.39 15.41
N VAL A 198 -22.47 -13.46 14.74
CA VAL A 198 -21.60 -12.48 15.41
C VAL A 198 -22.42 -11.53 16.29
N PHE A 199 -23.56 -11.05 15.81
CA PHE A 199 -24.47 -10.20 16.59
C PHE A 199 -25.06 -10.95 17.79
N GLN A 200 -25.49 -12.20 17.62
CA GLN A 200 -26.00 -13.04 18.71
C GLN A 200 -24.94 -13.32 19.78
N ALA A 201 -23.67 -13.48 19.35
CA ALA A 201 -22.55 -13.74 20.25
C ALA A 201 -22.15 -12.51 21.07
N THR A 202 -22.13 -11.33 20.48
CA THR A 202 -21.53 -10.13 21.07
C THR A 202 -22.54 -9.09 21.54
N CYS A 203 -23.76 -9.09 20.97
CA CYS A 203 -24.77 -8.02 21.07
C CYS A 203 -24.25 -6.67 20.54
N TRP A 204 -23.13 -6.62 19.84
CA TRP A 204 -22.62 -5.40 19.21
C TRP A 204 -23.25 -5.19 17.85
N PRO A 205 -23.58 -3.93 17.49
CA PRO A 205 -24.13 -3.63 16.18
C PRO A 205 -23.22 -4.18 15.07
N THR A 206 -23.81 -5.00 14.22
CA THR A 206 -23.11 -5.72 13.16
C THR A 206 -23.62 -5.32 11.79
N CYS A 207 -22.74 -4.83 10.93
CA CYS A 207 -23.02 -4.38 9.58
C CYS A 207 -22.75 -5.50 8.57
N ILE A 208 -23.74 -5.82 7.76
CA ILE A 208 -23.64 -6.78 6.66
C ILE A 208 -23.12 -6.04 5.42
N ALA A 209 -21.97 -6.43 4.87
CA ALA A 209 -21.43 -5.89 3.62
C ALA A 209 -21.85 -6.70 2.37
N PHE A 210 -22.49 -7.84 2.55
CA PHE A 210 -23.04 -8.74 1.53
C PHE A 210 -22.03 -9.50 0.65
N ASN A 211 -20.78 -9.11 0.58
CA ASN A 211 -19.68 -9.87 -0.04
C ASN A 211 -18.30 -9.27 0.34
N ALA A 212 -17.24 -10.06 0.19
CA ALA A 212 -15.86 -9.67 0.50
C ALA A 212 -15.42 -8.37 -0.20
N GLY A 213 -15.70 -8.22 -1.50
CA GLY A 213 -15.31 -7.04 -2.27
C GLY A 213 -15.96 -5.74 -1.83
N ASN A 214 -17.04 -5.81 -1.06
CA ASN A 214 -17.76 -4.65 -0.54
C ASN A 214 -17.27 -4.24 0.87
N LEU A 215 -16.57 -5.12 1.59
CA LEU A 215 -16.04 -4.85 2.94
C LEU A 215 -15.21 -3.56 3.02
N PRO A 216 -14.19 -3.32 2.15
CA PRO A 216 -13.38 -2.10 2.23
C PRO A 216 -14.21 -0.83 2.00
N ILE A 217 -15.19 -0.89 1.09
CA ILE A 217 -16.05 0.26 0.75
C ILE A 217 -16.97 0.59 1.92
N VAL A 218 -17.65 -0.42 2.47
CA VAL A 218 -18.56 -0.26 3.60
C VAL A 218 -17.79 0.15 4.85
N ALA A 219 -16.61 -0.41 5.09
CA ALA A 219 -15.76 -0.04 6.22
C ALA A 219 -15.37 1.45 6.18
N ALA A 220 -14.92 1.93 5.02
CA ALA A 220 -14.57 3.35 4.84
C ALA A 220 -15.77 4.28 5.09
N ASP A 221 -16.96 3.91 4.63
CA ASP A 221 -18.18 4.68 4.86
C ASP A 221 -18.61 4.66 6.33
N VAL A 222 -18.53 3.49 6.99
CA VAL A 222 -18.84 3.34 8.43
C VAL A 222 -17.86 4.14 9.28
N ALA A 223 -16.56 4.09 8.97
CA ALA A 223 -15.56 4.89 9.69
C ALA A 223 -15.80 6.39 9.56
N ARG A 224 -16.23 6.86 8.38
CA ARG A 224 -16.57 8.26 8.15
C ARG A 224 -17.84 8.68 8.93
N GLN A 225 -18.83 7.81 8.99
CA GLN A 225 -20.07 8.05 9.72
C GLN A 225 -19.91 7.96 11.24
N PHE A 226 -19.01 7.08 11.71
CA PHE A 226 -18.75 6.81 13.13
C PHE A 226 -17.27 6.94 13.49
N PRO A 227 -16.65 8.12 13.37
CA PRO A 227 -15.19 8.30 13.44
C PRO A 227 -14.56 7.99 14.81
N ARG A 228 -15.38 7.86 15.85
CA ARG A 228 -14.91 7.58 17.23
C ARG A 228 -15.14 6.16 17.67
N LYS A 229 -15.76 5.32 16.82
CA LYS A 229 -16.10 3.95 17.19
C LYS A 229 -15.02 2.98 16.73
N ARG A 230 -14.78 1.96 17.52
CA ARG A 230 -13.89 0.87 17.13
C ARG A 230 -14.57 0.03 16.05
N ILE A 231 -13.88 -0.24 14.98
CA ILE A 231 -14.40 -1.07 13.88
C ILE A 231 -13.66 -2.40 13.86
N VAL A 232 -14.42 -3.48 13.88
CA VAL A 232 -13.91 -4.85 13.81
C VAL A 232 -14.45 -5.50 12.55
N ILE A 233 -13.57 -5.99 11.71
CA ILE A 233 -13.90 -6.63 10.44
C ILE A 233 -13.78 -8.14 10.60
N SER A 234 -14.89 -8.84 10.47
CA SER A 234 -14.94 -10.30 10.52
C SER A 234 -14.94 -10.83 9.08
N GLY A 235 -13.83 -11.36 8.64
CA GLY A 235 -13.66 -11.97 7.32
C GLY A 235 -13.98 -13.47 7.34
N ASP A 236 -14.31 -14.00 6.16
CA ASP A 236 -14.39 -15.44 5.93
C ASP A 236 -13.00 -16.01 5.67
N ASP A 237 -12.71 -17.22 6.14
CA ASP A 237 -11.43 -17.91 5.96
C ASP A 237 -11.56 -18.98 4.88
N ASP A 238 -11.43 -18.57 3.63
CA ASP A 238 -11.48 -19.41 2.44
C ASP A 238 -10.18 -20.23 2.21
N ARG A 239 -9.50 -20.69 3.29
CA ARG A 239 -8.17 -21.39 3.23
C ARG A 239 -8.11 -22.59 2.27
N HIS A 240 -9.27 -23.19 1.95
CA HIS A 240 -9.37 -24.33 1.03
C HIS A 240 -9.40 -23.92 -0.44
N ARG A 241 -9.40 -22.63 -0.76
CA ARG A 241 -9.34 -22.09 -2.13
C ARG A 241 -7.92 -21.68 -2.50
N GLN A 242 -7.62 -21.60 -3.79
CA GLN A 242 -6.32 -21.13 -4.28
C GLN A 242 -5.97 -19.71 -3.77
N ARG A 243 -6.98 -18.91 -3.41
CA ARG A 243 -6.83 -17.58 -2.89
C ARG A 243 -7.87 -17.31 -1.80
N ASN A 244 -7.43 -16.87 -0.64
CA ASN A 244 -8.29 -16.54 0.50
C ASN A 244 -8.81 -15.09 0.41
N ILE A 245 -9.80 -14.87 -0.47
CA ILE A 245 -10.32 -13.52 -0.77
C ILE A 245 -10.99 -12.90 0.46
N GLY A 246 -11.68 -13.68 1.29
CA GLY A 246 -12.33 -13.20 2.52
C GLY A 246 -11.32 -12.59 3.50
N SER A 247 -10.25 -13.33 3.77
CA SER A 247 -9.15 -12.86 4.63
C SER A 247 -8.46 -11.60 4.07
N GLU A 248 -8.10 -11.59 2.78
CA GLU A 248 -7.45 -10.46 2.13
C GLU A 248 -8.31 -9.19 2.23
N LYS A 249 -9.61 -9.30 1.93
CA LYS A 249 -10.52 -8.15 1.93
C LYS A 249 -10.87 -7.66 3.34
N ALA A 250 -10.90 -8.56 4.32
CA ALA A 250 -11.05 -8.17 5.72
C ALA A 250 -9.81 -7.42 6.22
N ALA A 251 -8.61 -7.88 5.89
CA ALA A 251 -7.36 -7.19 6.22
C ALA A 251 -7.27 -5.82 5.53
N GLU A 252 -7.59 -5.74 4.23
CA GLU A 252 -7.67 -4.48 3.49
C GLU A 252 -8.65 -3.49 4.14
N ALA A 253 -9.86 -3.96 4.47
CA ALA A 253 -10.88 -3.12 5.11
C ALA A 253 -10.44 -2.63 6.49
N ALA A 254 -9.84 -3.49 7.31
CA ALA A 254 -9.34 -3.12 8.63
C ALA A 254 -8.20 -2.11 8.54
N HIS A 255 -7.26 -2.30 7.62
CA HIS A 255 -6.16 -1.36 7.39
C HIS A 255 -6.68 0.03 6.97
N LEU A 256 -7.70 0.08 6.08
CA LEU A 256 -8.28 1.34 5.60
C LEU A 256 -8.90 2.20 6.72
N VAL A 257 -9.40 1.57 7.78
CA VAL A 257 -10.13 2.27 8.84
C VAL A 257 -9.43 2.23 10.19
N ASN A 258 -8.18 1.78 10.23
CA ASN A 258 -7.42 1.52 11.46
C ASN A 258 -8.23 0.64 12.44
N GLY A 259 -8.90 -0.37 11.88
CA GLY A 259 -9.75 -1.33 12.58
C GLY A 259 -9.01 -2.63 12.86
N ILE A 260 -9.73 -3.62 13.36
CA ILE A 260 -9.21 -4.95 13.69
C ILE A 260 -9.81 -5.95 12.70
N ALA A 261 -8.97 -6.70 11.97
CA ALA A 261 -9.43 -7.85 11.19
C ALA A 261 -9.39 -9.11 12.03
N ILE A 262 -10.47 -9.90 12.00
CA ILE A 262 -10.57 -11.18 12.67
C ILE A 262 -11.06 -12.26 11.72
N LEU A 263 -10.49 -13.45 11.83
CA LEU A 263 -10.92 -14.64 11.11
C LEU A 263 -11.34 -15.72 12.11
N PRO A 264 -12.31 -16.59 11.76
CA PRO A 264 -12.66 -17.69 12.64
C PRO A 264 -11.52 -18.70 12.72
N SER A 265 -11.21 -19.17 13.92
CA SER A 265 -10.28 -20.26 14.18
C SER A 265 -11.06 -21.48 14.62
N PHE A 266 -10.85 -22.62 13.96
CA PHE A 266 -11.58 -23.86 14.20
C PHE A 266 -10.69 -24.90 14.87
N SER A 267 -11.26 -25.72 15.73
CA SER A 267 -10.60 -26.92 16.27
C SER A 267 -10.49 -28.07 15.26
N SER A 268 -11.17 -27.96 14.10
CA SER A 268 -11.16 -28.91 12.99
C SER A 268 -10.79 -28.18 11.68
N ASP A 269 -10.40 -28.93 10.64
CA ASP A 269 -10.14 -28.36 9.31
C ASP A 269 -11.40 -27.99 8.50
N GLN A 270 -12.57 -28.09 9.09
CA GLN A 270 -13.85 -27.80 8.44
C GLN A 270 -14.42 -26.48 8.94
N GLY A 271 -14.91 -25.66 8.01
CA GLY A 271 -15.53 -24.37 8.31
C GLY A 271 -14.78 -23.21 7.66
N THR A 272 -15.52 -22.15 7.35
CA THR A 272 -14.98 -20.97 6.65
C THR A 272 -15.42 -19.64 7.27
N ASP A 273 -16.52 -19.61 8.02
CA ASP A 273 -17.06 -18.37 8.58
C ASP A 273 -17.48 -18.51 10.06
N PHE A 274 -17.77 -17.40 10.73
CA PHE A 274 -18.20 -17.42 12.13
C PHE A 274 -19.58 -18.06 12.35
N ASN A 275 -20.39 -18.24 11.33
CA ASN A 275 -21.60 -19.05 11.45
C ASN A 275 -21.26 -20.54 11.51
N ASP A 276 -20.30 -21.00 10.71
CA ASP A 276 -19.82 -22.37 10.77
C ASP A 276 -19.18 -22.66 12.13
N LEU A 277 -18.39 -21.70 12.68
CA LEU A 277 -17.84 -21.80 14.03
C LEU A 277 -18.94 -21.89 15.10
N ALA A 278 -20.00 -21.06 14.96
CA ALA A 278 -21.13 -21.10 15.87
C ALA A 278 -21.86 -22.46 15.86
N GLN A 279 -21.98 -23.11 14.69
CA GLN A 279 -22.60 -24.43 14.52
C GLN A 279 -21.74 -25.57 15.07
N GLN A 280 -20.42 -25.49 14.94
CA GLN A 280 -19.49 -26.55 15.33
C GLN A 280 -19.12 -26.47 16.82
N GLU A 281 -18.82 -25.27 17.32
CA GLU A 281 -18.23 -25.05 18.63
C GLU A 281 -19.12 -24.20 19.55
N GLY A 282 -20.26 -23.75 19.03
CA GLY A 282 -21.26 -22.98 19.78
C GLY A 282 -21.01 -21.46 19.72
N ILE A 283 -22.08 -20.71 20.04
CA ILE A 283 -22.10 -19.24 20.01
C ILE A 283 -21.09 -18.60 20.98
N LYS A 284 -20.74 -19.33 22.06
CA LYS A 284 -19.75 -18.91 23.06
C LYS A 284 -18.36 -18.85 22.44
N ALA A 285 -17.96 -19.80 21.58
CA ALA A 285 -16.67 -19.82 20.92
C ALA A 285 -16.52 -18.58 20.00
N VAL A 286 -17.57 -18.21 19.26
CA VAL A 286 -17.61 -16.97 18.47
C VAL A 286 -17.35 -15.75 19.34
N ARG A 287 -18.07 -15.65 20.48
CA ARG A 287 -17.89 -14.55 21.42
C ARG A 287 -16.47 -14.48 21.98
N ASP A 288 -15.95 -15.59 22.44
CA ASP A 288 -14.63 -15.65 23.08
C ASP A 288 -13.52 -15.24 22.10
N GLN A 289 -13.55 -15.73 20.85
CA GLN A 289 -12.58 -15.35 19.82
C GLN A 289 -12.65 -13.84 19.48
N ILE A 290 -13.86 -13.30 19.33
CA ILE A 290 -14.03 -11.87 19.05
C ILE A 290 -13.56 -11.04 20.25
N MET A 291 -13.91 -11.42 21.47
CA MET A 291 -13.52 -10.69 22.67
C MET A 291 -12.01 -10.73 22.91
N ILE A 292 -11.33 -11.86 22.64
CA ILE A 292 -9.87 -11.98 22.72
C ILE A 292 -9.21 -11.04 21.70
N ALA A 293 -9.70 -11.01 20.46
CA ALA A 293 -9.14 -10.16 19.41
C ALA A 293 -9.34 -8.66 19.66
N VAL A 294 -10.39 -8.29 20.36
CA VAL A 294 -10.75 -6.89 20.67
C VAL A 294 -10.20 -6.43 22.03
N GLN A 295 -9.87 -7.35 22.93
CA GLN A 295 -9.12 -6.98 24.12
C GLN A 295 -7.79 -6.35 23.68
N PRO A 296 -7.36 -5.22 24.28
CA PRO A 296 -5.98 -4.78 24.10
C PRO A 296 -5.13 -5.97 24.50
N GLN A 297 -4.37 -6.52 23.57
CA GLN A 297 -3.48 -7.64 23.85
C GLN A 297 -2.56 -7.22 25.00
N GLN A 298 -2.86 -7.66 26.19
CA GLN A 298 -1.84 -7.76 27.21
C GLN A 298 -0.94 -8.90 26.71
N PRO A 299 0.33 -8.66 26.42
CA PRO A 299 1.24 -9.75 26.11
C PRO A 299 1.22 -10.68 27.32
N GLU A 300 1.00 -11.98 27.07
CA GLU A 300 1.20 -13.02 28.05
C GLU A 300 2.54 -12.77 28.75
N ARG A 301 2.49 -12.68 30.08
CA ARG A 301 3.67 -12.60 30.93
C ARG A 301 4.47 -13.90 30.81
N GLN A 302 5.22 -14.05 29.75
CA GLN A 302 6.50 -14.71 29.85
C GLN A 302 7.45 -13.69 30.47
N GLN A 303 8.06 -14.06 31.59
CA GLN A 303 9.10 -13.28 32.27
C GLN A 303 10.35 -13.20 31.36
N THR A 304 10.29 -12.36 30.37
CA THR A 304 11.40 -11.73 29.68
C THR A 304 11.09 -10.24 29.79
N THR A 305 12.04 -9.48 30.28
CA THR A 305 11.98 -8.04 30.50
C THR A 305 11.30 -7.35 29.33
N ALA A 306 9.99 -7.04 29.50
CA ALA A 306 9.21 -6.31 28.54
C ALA A 306 9.76 -4.90 28.41
N PRO A 307 9.82 -4.34 27.17
CA PRO A 307 9.88 -2.90 27.05
C PRO A 307 8.63 -2.35 27.76
N ALA A 308 8.86 -1.39 28.64
CA ALA A 308 7.85 -0.80 29.52
C ALA A 308 6.55 -0.53 28.74
N ALA A 309 5.44 -1.01 29.30
CA ALA A 309 4.10 -0.72 28.82
C ALA A 309 3.98 0.77 28.47
N PHE A 310 3.40 1.06 27.31
CA PHE A 310 2.97 2.40 26.91
C PHE A 310 1.97 2.91 27.97
N VAL A 311 2.47 3.39 29.08
CA VAL A 311 1.75 4.34 29.91
C VAL A 311 1.86 5.64 29.13
N GLN A 312 0.75 6.07 28.49
CA GLN A 312 0.65 7.46 28.06
C GLN A 312 0.92 8.31 29.31
N PRO A 313 2.09 8.94 29.45
CA PRO A 313 2.24 9.94 30.49
C PRO A 313 1.43 11.13 29.94
N ALA A 314 0.24 11.36 30.50
CA ALA A 314 -0.35 12.68 30.42
C ALA A 314 0.79 13.69 30.61
N LEU A 315 0.83 14.74 29.81
CA LEU A 315 1.69 15.88 30.10
C LEU A 315 1.43 16.22 31.56
N ALA A 316 2.32 15.76 32.46
CA ALA A 316 2.15 15.97 33.87
C ALA A 316 1.97 17.45 34.09
N ALA A 317 1.10 17.85 35.02
CA ALA A 317 1.00 19.24 35.44
C ALA A 317 2.44 19.72 35.66
N ALA A 318 2.88 20.71 34.87
CA ALA A 318 4.26 21.11 34.84
C ALA A 318 4.65 21.50 36.28
N ASP A 319 5.70 20.92 36.81
CA ASP A 319 6.36 21.45 37.96
C ASP A 319 6.67 22.93 37.65
N VAL A 320 6.10 23.81 38.42
CA VAL A 320 6.31 25.25 38.33
C VAL A 320 7.79 25.50 38.59
N ARG A 321 8.60 25.48 37.55
CA ARG A 321 9.99 25.90 37.59
C ARG A 321 10.01 27.37 37.30
N ASP A 322 10.37 28.11 38.30
CA ASP A 322 10.65 29.53 38.37
C ASP A 322 9.50 30.42 38.87
N GLY A 323 9.73 31.03 40.02
CA GLY A 323 8.78 31.79 40.83
C GLY A 323 8.31 33.15 40.27
N THR A 324 8.14 33.27 38.95
CA THR A 324 7.50 34.43 38.31
C THR A 324 6.20 34.02 37.65
N THR A 325 5.11 33.97 38.41
CA THR A 325 3.74 33.88 37.91
C THR A 325 3.42 35.13 37.08
N ARG A 326 3.65 35.04 35.76
CA ARG A 326 3.15 36.05 34.83
C ARG A 326 1.64 35.88 34.74
N THR A 327 0.88 36.86 35.28
CA THR A 327 -0.57 36.88 35.13
C THR A 327 -0.93 36.97 33.65
N ARG A 328 -1.66 36.00 33.15
CA ARG A 328 -2.15 35.95 31.75
C ARG A 328 -3.61 36.40 31.71
N PRO A 329 -4.07 37.03 30.60
CA PRO A 329 -5.47 37.45 30.47
C PRO A 329 -6.45 36.26 30.67
N LEU A 330 -7.62 36.54 31.23
CA LEU A 330 -8.70 35.56 31.41
C LEU A 330 -9.50 35.42 30.08
N THR A 331 -8.84 34.91 29.05
CA THR A 331 -9.35 34.70 27.66
C THR A 331 -8.78 33.41 27.09
N GLU A 332 -9.35 32.91 25.99
CA GLU A 332 -8.83 31.76 25.24
C GLU A 332 -7.37 31.98 24.80
N HIS A 333 -7.03 33.23 24.39
CA HIS A 333 -5.64 33.58 24.08
C HIS A 333 -4.74 33.52 25.32
N GLY A 334 -5.23 33.99 26.46
CA GLY A 334 -4.51 33.86 27.75
C GLY A 334 -4.27 32.40 28.14
N ASN A 335 -5.21 31.50 27.85
CA ASN A 335 -5.04 30.07 28.03
C ASN A 335 -3.99 29.46 27.07
N ALA A 336 -3.94 29.93 25.82
CA ALA A 336 -2.87 29.54 24.89
C ALA A 336 -1.48 29.99 25.39
N LEU A 337 -1.38 31.20 25.94
CA LEU A 337 -0.13 31.67 26.53
C LEU A 337 0.26 30.89 27.78
N ARG A 338 -0.70 30.49 28.64
CA ARG A 338 -0.42 29.60 29.79
C ARG A 338 0.11 28.23 29.31
N LEU A 339 -0.50 27.65 28.29
CA LEU A 339 0.02 26.43 27.67
C LEU A 339 1.44 26.60 27.16
N LEU A 340 1.71 27.72 26.51
CA LEU A 340 3.04 28.04 26.02
C LEU A 340 4.06 28.16 27.18
N ASP A 341 3.71 28.87 28.26
CA ASP A 341 4.58 29.02 29.41
C ASP A 341 4.91 27.68 30.10
N HIS A 342 3.93 26.76 30.18
CA HIS A 342 4.11 25.47 30.83
C HIS A 342 4.75 24.40 29.92
N HIS A 343 4.57 24.49 28.60
CA HIS A 343 4.89 23.39 27.71
C HIS A 343 5.75 23.78 26.49
N ARG A 344 6.28 25.03 26.40
CA ARG A 344 7.02 25.48 25.21
C ARG A 344 8.19 24.57 24.83
N ASP A 345 8.85 23.93 25.81
CA ASP A 345 9.98 23.03 25.55
C ASP A 345 9.57 21.58 25.30
N ARG A 346 8.27 21.27 25.47
CA ARG A 346 7.71 19.94 25.40
C ARG A 346 6.73 19.72 24.23
N VAL A 347 6.35 20.77 23.52
CA VAL A 347 5.42 20.67 22.38
C VAL A 347 5.96 21.41 21.17
N ARG A 348 5.71 20.85 19.99
CA ARG A 348 5.94 21.52 18.69
C ARG A 348 4.74 21.29 17.80
N TYR A 349 4.47 22.26 16.95
CA TYR A 349 3.43 22.15 15.92
C TYR A 349 4.06 22.15 14.53
N VAL A 350 3.67 21.19 13.69
CA VAL A 350 4.17 21.01 12.32
C VAL A 350 3.05 21.39 11.34
N PRO A 351 3.12 22.60 10.74
CA PRO A 351 2.00 23.16 9.96
C PRO A 351 1.65 22.36 8.69
N GLU A 352 2.65 21.76 8.06
CA GLU A 352 2.48 21.07 6.78
C GLU A 352 1.59 19.82 6.90
N VAL A 353 1.62 19.17 8.05
CA VAL A 353 0.81 17.99 8.37
C VAL A 353 -0.27 18.28 9.41
N GLN A 354 -0.37 19.53 9.89
CA GLN A 354 -1.30 19.95 10.95
C GLN A 354 -1.21 19.08 12.22
N GLY A 355 -0.04 18.53 12.50
CA GLY A 355 0.23 17.60 13.60
C GLY A 355 1.06 18.23 14.71
N TRP A 356 1.02 17.59 15.87
CA TRP A 356 1.80 17.98 17.03
C TRP A 356 2.91 16.98 17.30
N LEU A 357 3.99 17.47 17.87
CA LEU A 357 5.04 16.68 18.51
C LEU A 357 5.03 16.96 20.00
N VAL A 358 5.16 15.89 20.79
CA VAL A 358 5.23 15.97 22.24
C VAL A 358 6.54 15.32 22.70
N TRP A 359 7.25 15.98 23.62
CA TRP A 359 8.51 15.54 24.17
C TRP A 359 8.33 14.68 25.43
N HIS A 360 8.77 13.42 25.34
CA HIS A 360 8.83 12.45 26.45
C HIS A 360 10.21 11.79 26.47
N GLU A 361 11.26 12.60 26.80
CA GLU A 361 12.66 12.16 26.65
C GLU A 361 13.07 11.83 25.19
N GLY A 362 12.14 11.95 24.25
CA GLY A 362 12.20 11.83 22.81
C GLY A 362 10.96 12.45 22.19
N TRP A 363 11.04 12.92 20.94
CA TRP A 363 9.90 13.46 20.22
C TRP A 363 8.96 12.35 19.74
N GLN A 364 7.68 12.50 20.03
CA GLN A 364 6.63 11.57 19.59
C GLN A 364 5.52 12.34 18.86
N TRP A 365 5.00 11.76 17.79
CA TRP A 365 3.87 12.32 17.07
C TRP A 365 2.58 12.22 17.88
N ASP A 366 1.85 13.32 17.95
CA ASP A 366 0.48 13.46 18.49
C ASP A 366 -0.41 14.00 17.36
N PRO A 367 -0.75 13.17 16.36
CA PRO A 367 -1.37 13.61 15.10
C PRO A 367 -2.72 14.28 15.31
N ASP A 368 -3.50 13.78 16.27
CA ASP A 368 -4.80 14.38 16.60
C ASP A 368 -4.68 15.49 17.64
N GLY A 369 -3.51 15.75 18.23
CA GLY A 369 -3.31 16.72 19.29
C GLY A 369 -3.98 16.33 20.63
N ALA A 370 -4.17 15.04 20.88
CA ALA A 370 -4.86 14.54 22.07
C ALA A 370 -4.10 14.93 23.36
N ASN A 371 -2.78 14.75 23.38
CA ASN A 371 -1.96 15.10 24.54
C ASN A 371 -1.97 16.62 24.81
N VAL A 372 -1.93 17.42 23.76
CA VAL A 372 -1.98 18.89 23.87
C VAL A 372 -3.37 19.33 24.36
N ARG A 373 -4.46 18.70 23.89
CA ARG A 373 -5.82 18.96 24.40
C ARG A 373 -5.95 18.58 25.89
N MET A 374 -5.36 17.45 26.30
CA MET A 374 -5.36 17.05 27.72
C MET A 374 -4.60 18.05 28.59
N ALA A 375 -3.46 18.56 28.12
CA ALA A 375 -2.73 19.64 28.80
C ALA A 375 -3.60 20.92 28.93
N ALA A 376 -4.33 21.29 27.86
CA ALA A 376 -5.26 22.42 27.89
C ALA A 376 -6.44 22.19 28.85
N ALA A 377 -6.95 20.98 28.92
CA ALA A 377 -8.01 20.62 29.88
C ALA A 377 -7.54 20.63 31.36
N ALA A 378 -6.24 20.52 31.61
CA ALA A 378 -5.64 20.61 32.94
C ALA A 378 -5.38 22.06 33.39
N LEU A 379 -5.42 23.06 32.50
CA LEU A 379 -5.19 24.46 32.83
C LEU A 379 -6.06 25.05 33.95
N PRO A 380 -7.34 24.66 34.17
CA PRO A 380 -8.14 25.20 35.25
C PRO A 380 -7.46 25.15 36.61
N GLN A 381 -6.67 24.11 36.90
CA GLN A 381 -5.93 23.99 38.15
C GLN A 381 -4.85 25.08 38.27
N SER A 382 -4.08 25.37 37.23
CA SER A 382 -3.08 26.43 37.25
C SER A 382 -3.72 27.81 37.32
N ILE A 383 -4.87 28.03 36.67
CA ILE A 383 -5.65 29.24 36.75
C ILE A 383 -6.16 29.50 38.18
N TYR A 384 -6.63 28.46 38.89
CA TYR A 384 -6.98 28.59 40.31
C TYR A 384 -5.79 28.96 41.18
N GLN A 385 -4.62 28.35 40.97
CA GLN A 385 -3.39 28.66 41.69
C GLN A 385 -2.92 30.11 41.43
N GLU A 386 -3.00 30.55 40.18
CA GLU A 386 -2.71 31.94 39.79
C GLU A 386 -3.62 32.91 40.54
N GLY A 387 -4.91 32.59 40.68
CA GLY A 387 -5.87 33.41 41.43
C GLY A 387 -5.61 33.54 42.92
N ILE A 388 -4.98 32.55 43.57
CA ILE A 388 -4.69 32.56 45.01
C ILE A 388 -3.72 33.68 45.39
N SER A 389 -2.84 34.10 44.48
CA SER A 389 -1.86 35.16 44.69
C SER A 389 -2.44 36.59 44.53
N HIS A 390 -3.72 36.72 44.19
CA HIS A 390 -4.42 37.97 43.96
C HIS A 390 -5.37 38.37 45.10
N THR A 391 -5.98 39.55 45.00
CA THR A 391 -7.00 40.00 45.94
C THR A 391 -8.25 39.08 45.92
N ILE A 392 -9.04 39.07 47.00
CA ILE A 392 -10.24 38.24 47.12
C ILE A 392 -11.20 38.45 45.92
N ASN A 393 -11.38 39.70 45.51
CA ASN A 393 -12.26 40.03 44.38
C ASN A 393 -11.71 39.50 43.06
N ASP A 394 -10.38 39.57 42.84
CA ASP A 394 -9.72 39.05 41.65
C ASP A 394 -9.77 37.50 41.62
N ALA A 395 -9.57 36.86 42.77
CA ALA A 395 -9.64 35.40 42.92
C ALA A 395 -10.98 34.83 42.44
N GLU A 396 -12.09 35.54 42.62
CA GLU A 396 -13.42 35.10 42.11
C GLU A 396 -13.47 35.09 40.57
N PHE A 397 -12.88 36.09 39.90
CA PHE A 397 -12.80 36.10 38.42
C PHE A 397 -11.95 34.94 37.89
N PHE A 398 -10.80 34.63 38.54
CA PHE A 398 -9.97 33.48 38.19
C PHE A 398 -10.73 32.17 38.39
N ALA A 399 -11.45 32.00 39.48
CA ALA A 399 -12.24 30.81 39.75
C ALA A 399 -13.37 30.61 38.71
N LYS A 400 -14.01 31.72 38.31
CA LYS A 400 -15.06 31.69 37.27
C LYS A 400 -14.46 31.33 35.91
N TRP A 401 -13.32 31.91 35.56
CA TRP A 401 -12.63 31.61 34.29
C TRP A 401 -12.08 30.20 34.28
N ALA A 402 -11.53 29.67 35.35
CA ALA A 402 -11.07 28.31 35.48
C ALA A 402 -12.20 27.30 35.18
N ARG A 403 -13.39 27.52 35.77
CA ARG A 403 -14.59 26.70 35.46
C ARG A 403 -15.00 26.82 33.98
N HIS A 404 -14.99 28.03 33.43
CA HIS A 404 -15.31 28.25 32.01
C HIS A 404 -14.28 27.59 31.08
N SER A 405 -13.03 27.56 31.47
CA SER A 405 -11.93 26.93 30.70
C SER A 405 -12.03 25.41 30.57
N GLN A 406 -12.92 24.75 31.32
CA GLN A 406 -13.21 23.31 31.19
C GLN A 406 -14.09 23.01 29.95
N ALA A 407 -14.75 24.02 29.37
CA ALA A 407 -15.62 23.83 28.21
C ALA A 407 -14.77 23.43 27.00
N LEU A 408 -15.22 22.38 26.27
CA LEU A 408 -14.52 21.85 25.09
C LEU A 408 -14.16 22.93 24.06
N ARG A 409 -15.07 23.88 23.82
CA ARG A 409 -14.84 25.02 22.90
C ARG A 409 -13.63 25.84 23.33
N VAL A 410 -13.48 26.15 24.62
CA VAL A 410 -12.39 26.96 25.15
C VAL A 410 -11.06 26.19 25.09
N VAL A 411 -11.09 24.88 25.40
CA VAL A 411 -9.93 23.99 25.26
C VAL A 411 -9.46 23.95 23.78
N GLN A 412 -10.38 23.76 22.83
CA GLN A 412 -10.05 23.75 21.41
C GLN A 412 -9.51 25.08 20.91
N ALA A 413 -10.13 26.21 21.32
CA ALA A 413 -9.66 27.53 20.97
C ALA A 413 -8.25 27.82 21.51
N ALA A 414 -7.95 27.41 22.74
CA ALA A 414 -6.62 27.58 23.33
C ALA A 414 -5.57 26.77 22.55
N VAL A 415 -5.87 25.51 22.18
CA VAL A 415 -4.96 24.66 21.40
C VAL A 415 -4.74 25.25 20.00
N GLN A 416 -5.81 25.74 19.35
CA GLN A 416 -5.70 26.37 18.04
C GLN A 416 -4.82 27.63 18.09
N LEU A 417 -5.04 28.52 19.06
CA LEU A 417 -4.23 29.72 19.25
C LEU A 417 -2.78 29.39 19.66
N LEU A 418 -2.57 28.28 20.34
CA LEU A 418 -1.23 27.78 20.63
C LEU A 418 -0.51 27.36 19.35
N SER A 419 -1.19 26.67 18.42
CA SER A 419 -0.59 26.23 17.15
C SER A 419 -0.11 27.39 16.27
N ASP A 420 -0.60 28.61 16.50
CA ASP A 420 -0.20 29.82 15.78
C ASP A 420 1.02 30.53 16.40
N GLN A 421 1.49 30.06 17.57
CA GLN A 421 2.66 30.66 18.23
C GLN A 421 3.95 30.28 17.47
N ALA A 422 4.67 31.29 16.98
CA ALA A 422 5.89 31.10 16.18
C ALA A 422 6.99 30.30 16.91
N SER A 423 7.08 30.41 18.24
CA SER A 423 8.12 29.75 19.04
C SER A 423 8.02 28.22 19.12
N ILE A 424 6.87 27.65 18.80
CA ILE A 424 6.67 26.19 18.81
C ILE A 424 6.42 25.60 17.42
N ARG A 425 6.40 26.43 16.38
CA ARG A 425 6.22 25.97 14.99
C ARG A 425 7.55 25.47 14.44
N VAL A 426 7.54 24.24 13.95
CA VAL A 426 8.71 23.61 13.34
C VAL A 426 8.33 23.14 11.94
N PRO A 427 9.06 23.56 10.89
CA PRO A 427 8.84 23.03 9.53
C PRO A 427 9.11 21.53 9.46
N MET A 428 8.31 20.81 8.66
CA MET A 428 8.51 19.36 8.44
C MET A 428 9.93 19.02 7.96
N ALA A 429 10.58 19.93 7.24
CA ALA A 429 11.94 19.76 6.76
C ALA A 429 13.00 19.65 7.87
N HIS A 430 12.69 20.05 9.10
CA HIS A 430 13.60 19.91 10.25
C HIS A 430 13.42 18.59 11.00
N ILE A 431 12.30 17.87 10.73
CA ILE A 431 12.00 16.62 11.41
C ILE A 431 12.78 15.48 10.73
N ASP A 432 13.47 14.67 11.53
CA ASP A 432 14.31 13.56 11.08
C ASP A 432 15.32 13.98 9.98
N ALA A 433 15.80 15.25 10.04
CA ALA A 433 16.57 15.87 8.97
C ALA A 433 18.02 15.39 8.90
N ASP A 434 18.65 15.07 10.03
CA ASP A 434 20.05 14.62 10.04
C ASP A 434 20.14 13.17 9.56
N PRO A 435 20.77 12.92 8.39
CA PRO A 435 20.88 11.59 7.83
C PRO A 435 21.78 10.65 8.63
N MET A 436 22.56 11.16 9.57
CA MET A 436 23.52 10.39 10.36
C MET A 436 23.11 10.22 11.83
N LEU A 437 21.94 10.74 12.24
CA LEU A 437 21.35 10.48 13.56
C LEU A 437 20.23 9.45 13.43
N VAL A 438 20.23 8.47 14.32
CA VAL A 438 19.21 7.41 14.38
C VAL A 438 18.67 7.28 15.79
N GLY A 439 17.34 7.34 15.94
CA GLY A 439 16.67 7.10 17.22
C GLY A 439 16.54 5.61 17.53
N TYR A 440 16.62 5.25 18.79
CA TYR A 440 16.27 3.94 19.34
C TYR A 440 15.66 4.13 20.74
N ASP A 441 15.16 3.08 21.35
CA ASP A 441 14.42 3.17 22.62
C ASP A 441 13.29 4.23 22.56
N ASN A 442 12.39 4.10 21.60
CA ASN A 442 11.32 5.06 21.36
C ASN A 442 11.80 6.52 21.17
N ALA A 443 12.92 6.69 20.47
CA ALA A 443 13.59 7.97 20.21
C ALA A 443 14.09 8.70 21.47
N ARG A 444 14.16 8.03 22.63
CA ARG A 444 14.76 8.59 23.86
C ARG A 444 16.28 8.65 23.80
N SER A 445 16.84 7.77 22.99
CA SER A 445 18.28 7.66 22.78
C SER A 445 18.59 7.73 21.30
N LEU A 446 19.73 8.33 20.97
CA LEU A 446 20.19 8.50 19.59
C LEU A 446 21.57 7.87 19.41
N ILE A 447 21.79 7.33 18.23
CA ILE A 447 23.11 6.89 17.75
C ILE A 447 23.60 7.92 16.74
N ASP A 448 24.74 8.54 17.01
CA ASP A 448 25.48 9.27 15.98
C ASP A 448 26.28 8.28 15.13
N LEU A 449 25.80 7.99 13.96
CA LEU A 449 26.39 7.04 13.02
C LEU A 449 27.77 7.49 12.49
N ARG A 450 28.15 8.79 12.65
CA ARG A 450 29.49 9.28 12.29
C ARG A 450 30.55 8.69 13.21
N THR A 451 30.17 8.49 14.46
CA THR A 451 31.09 8.04 15.51
C THR A 451 30.73 6.67 16.08
N GLY A 452 29.53 6.16 15.81
CA GLY A 452 28.99 4.95 16.40
C GLY A 452 28.59 5.09 17.87
N LYS A 453 28.62 6.30 18.44
CA LYS A 453 28.33 6.54 19.86
C LYS A 453 26.85 6.83 20.11
N SER A 454 26.35 6.28 21.20
CA SER A 454 25.01 6.54 21.70
C SER A 454 25.01 7.71 22.69
N ARG A 455 23.91 8.48 22.71
CA ARG A 455 23.65 9.53 23.69
C ARG A 455 22.13 9.68 23.92
N PRO A 456 21.70 10.26 25.03
CA PRO A 456 20.31 10.68 25.19
C PRO A 456 19.88 11.65 24.08
N ALA A 457 18.59 11.60 23.73
CA ALA A 457 18.01 12.56 22.79
C ALA A 457 18.01 13.97 23.37
N ASN A 458 18.14 14.96 22.50
CA ASN A 458 18.00 16.38 22.84
C ASN A 458 16.80 16.95 22.07
N PRO A 459 15.97 17.83 22.67
CA PRO A 459 14.85 18.47 21.97
C PRO A 459 15.21 19.12 20.62
N ASP A 460 16.45 19.60 20.47
CA ASP A 460 16.91 20.25 19.25
C ASP A 460 17.27 19.26 18.11
N ASP A 461 17.33 17.95 18.38
CA ASP A 461 17.62 16.94 17.38
C ASP A 461 16.43 16.67 16.44
N TYR A 462 15.22 16.94 16.90
CA TYR A 462 13.95 16.69 16.17
C TYR A 462 13.83 15.29 15.56
N ILE A 463 14.40 14.26 16.19
CA ILE A 463 14.27 12.87 15.78
C ILE A 463 12.96 12.32 16.37
N THR A 464 12.10 11.79 15.49
CA THR A 464 10.78 11.26 15.85
C THR A 464 10.64 9.76 15.59
N LYS A 465 11.58 9.19 14.86
CA LYS A 465 11.58 7.77 14.48
C LYS A 465 12.53 6.97 15.36
N SER A 466 12.20 5.70 15.55
CA SER A 466 12.96 4.78 16.39
C SER A 466 13.21 3.45 15.69
N LEU A 467 14.40 2.89 15.89
CA LEU A 467 14.64 1.47 15.68
C LEU A 467 13.81 0.67 16.69
N SER A 468 13.44 -0.58 16.35
CA SER A 468 12.71 -1.46 17.28
C SER A 468 13.58 -2.07 18.40
N VAL A 469 14.83 -1.68 18.46
CA VAL A 469 15.81 -2.19 19.44
C VAL A 469 15.94 -1.19 20.57
N ALA A 470 15.85 -1.67 21.83
CA ALA A 470 15.86 -0.81 23.01
C ALA A 470 17.27 -0.45 23.50
N GLU A 471 18.30 -1.20 23.10
CA GLU A 471 19.69 -0.99 23.51
C GLU A 471 20.67 -1.37 22.41
N VAL A 472 21.89 -0.84 22.48
CA VAL A 472 23.01 -1.24 21.61
C VAL A 472 23.87 -2.24 22.38
N GLY A 473 23.99 -3.44 21.85
CA GLY A 473 24.74 -4.53 22.47
C GLY A 473 26.23 -4.56 22.09
N ASP A 474 26.78 -5.76 21.98
CA ASP A 474 28.17 -6.04 21.63
C ASP A 474 28.17 -6.92 20.36
N ALA A 475 28.74 -6.45 19.28
CA ALA A 475 28.77 -7.14 17.98
C ALA A 475 29.36 -8.55 18.06
N ALA A 476 30.34 -8.78 18.95
CA ALA A 476 30.95 -10.09 19.13
C ALA A 476 29.97 -11.15 19.70
N LYS A 477 28.90 -10.73 20.29
CA LYS A 477 27.85 -11.62 20.85
C LYS A 477 26.71 -11.96 19.87
N ALA A 478 26.74 -11.45 18.65
CA ALA A 478 25.78 -11.78 17.59
C ALA A 478 26.08 -13.17 16.96
N VAL A 479 26.18 -14.21 17.79
CA VAL A 479 26.73 -15.52 17.36
C VAL A 479 25.79 -16.23 16.39
N ARG A 480 24.49 -16.28 16.70
CA ARG A 480 23.50 -16.94 15.83
C ARG A 480 23.31 -16.17 14.52
N TRP A 481 23.39 -14.84 14.60
CA TRP A 481 23.37 -13.97 13.42
C TRP A 481 24.53 -14.26 12.46
N LEU A 482 25.76 -14.29 12.96
CA LEU A 482 26.94 -14.59 12.14
C LEU A 482 26.86 -15.98 11.52
N GLN A 483 26.42 -16.98 12.29
CA GLN A 483 26.14 -18.32 11.77
C GLN A 483 25.05 -18.33 10.69
N PHE A 484 24.01 -17.56 10.88
CA PHE A 484 22.94 -17.44 9.89
C PHE A 484 23.45 -16.84 8.58
N LEU A 485 24.23 -15.75 8.63
CA LEU A 485 24.84 -15.17 7.44
C LEU A 485 25.77 -16.15 6.72
N ASP A 486 26.64 -16.85 7.48
CA ASP A 486 27.54 -17.87 6.95
C ASP A 486 26.78 -18.99 6.21
N GLN A 487 25.67 -19.46 6.81
CA GLN A 487 24.82 -20.49 6.25
C GLN A 487 24.13 -20.06 4.94
N ILE A 488 23.48 -18.87 4.92
CA ILE A 488 22.69 -18.43 3.76
C ILE A 488 23.57 -17.93 2.60
N LEU A 489 24.79 -17.51 2.89
CA LEU A 489 25.76 -16.98 1.92
C LEU A 489 26.91 -17.96 1.63
N LEU A 490 26.80 -19.21 2.12
CA LEU A 490 27.78 -20.30 1.86
C LEU A 490 29.22 -19.94 2.26
N GLY A 491 29.40 -19.18 3.34
CA GLY A 491 30.73 -18.80 3.85
C GLY A 491 31.48 -17.78 2.96
N ASP A 492 30.79 -17.11 2.02
CA ASP A 492 31.41 -16.08 1.16
C ASP A 492 31.77 -14.84 1.99
N VAL A 493 33.02 -14.81 2.46
CA VAL A 493 33.54 -13.74 3.33
C VAL A 493 33.52 -12.38 2.63
N GLU A 494 33.77 -12.32 1.31
CA GLU A 494 33.74 -11.07 0.52
C GLU A 494 32.34 -10.50 0.49
N LEU A 495 31.34 -11.36 0.28
CA LEU A 495 29.92 -10.98 0.25
C LEU A 495 29.42 -10.59 1.65
N ILE A 496 29.81 -11.34 2.71
CA ILE A 496 29.43 -11.03 4.09
C ILE A 496 30.00 -9.67 4.53
N ASP A 497 31.27 -9.37 4.24
CA ASP A 497 31.92 -8.07 4.54
C ASP A 497 31.22 -6.92 3.76
N TRP A 498 30.86 -7.14 2.51
CA TRP A 498 30.16 -6.14 1.71
C TRP A 498 28.74 -5.89 2.24
N LEU A 499 27.99 -6.94 2.59
CA LEU A 499 26.65 -6.83 3.18
C LEU A 499 26.70 -6.20 4.58
N HIS A 500 27.75 -6.46 5.37
CA HIS A 500 28.00 -5.78 6.64
C HIS A 500 28.04 -4.25 6.47
N ARG A 501 28.80 -3.77 5.48
CA ARG A 501 28.88 -2.35 5.15
C ARG A 501 27.56 -1.83 4.58
N TRP A 502 26.89 -2.61 3.74
CA TRP A 502 25.61 -2.21 3.17
C TRP A 502 24.52 -2.08 4.25
N MET A 503 24.43 -3.03 5.19
CA MET A 503 23.48 -2.97 6.30
C MET A 503 23.79 -1.80 7.24
N GLY A 504 25.04 -1.47 7.44
CA GLY A 504 25.45 -0.27 8.17
C GLY A 504 25.07 1.01 7.43
N TYR A 505 25.31 1.08 6.12
CA TYR A 505 24.88 2.17 5.25
C TYR A 505 23.35 2.33 5.26
N MET A 506 22.62 1.23 5.34
CA MET A 506 21.17 1.20 5.40
C MET A 506 20.63 2.01 6.60
N LEU A 507 21.33 2.01 7.74
CA LEU A 507 20.92 2.81 8.92
C LEU A 507 20.97 4.31 8.67
N THR A 508 21.74 4.80 7.70
CA THR A 508 21.88 6.23 7.40
C THR A 508 20.72 6.75 6.56
N GLY A 509 20.55 8.07 6.48
CA GLY A 509 19.70 8.73 5.49
C GLY A 509 20.44 9.08 4.18
N SER A 510 21.69 8.62 3.99
CA SER A 510 22.46 8.88 2.78
C SER A 510 22.00 8.01 1.61
N THR A 511 21.98 8.57 0.40
CA THR A 511 21.74 7.86 -0.87
C THR A 511 22.98 7.86 -1.77
N ALA A 512 24.16 8.12 -1.21
CA ALA A 512 25.40 8.31 -1.97
C ALA A 512 25.77 7.13 -2.88
N GLU A 513 25.48 5.90 -2.48
CA GLU A 513 25.78 4.69 -3.25
C GLU A 513 24.82 4.43 -4.41
N GLN A 514 23.69 5.09 -4.44
CA GLN A 514 22.69 5.01 -5.51
C GLN A 514 22.29 3.59 -5.89
N THR A 515 22.16 2.67 -4.92
CA THR A 515 21.94 1.24 -5.15
C THR A 515 20.51 0.81 -4.89
N LEU A 516 20.05 -0.15 -5.71
CA LEU A 516 18.92 -1.03 -5.46
C LEU A 516 19.49 -2.42 -5.21
N LEU A 517 19.29 -2.95 -4.00
CA LEU A 517 19.73 -4.31 -3.67
C LEU A 517 18.60 -5.29 -3.97
N PHE A 518 18.93 -6.36 -4.68
CA PHE A 518 17.98 -7.40 -5.03
C PHE A 518 18.46 -8.75 -4.52
N PHE A 519 17.77 -9.30 -3.49
CA PHE A 519 18.00 -10.64 -2.99
C PHE A 519 17.24 -11.65 -3.84
N TYR A 520 17.97 -12.47 -4.58
CA TYR A 520 17.43 -13.41 -5.56
C TYR A 520 17.71 -14.86 -5.18
N GLY A 521 16.72 -15.75 -5.41
CA GLY A 521 16.88 -17.19 -5.24
C GLY A 521 15.55 -17.95 -5.15
N LEU A 522 15.55 -19.25 -5.40
CA LEU A 522 14.38 -20.07 -5.71
C LEU A 522 13.50 -20.49 -4.51
N GLY A 523 13.71 -19.94 -3.32
CA GLY A 523 12.92 -20.23 -2.12
C GLY A 523 13.69 -21.07 -1.09
N ALA A 524 13.14 -21.14 0.14
CA ALA A 524 13.72 -21.86 1.30
C ALA A 524 15.21 -21.60 1.55
N ASN A 525 15.67 -20.36 1.37
CA ASN A 525 17.08 -19.94 1.35
C ASN A 525 17.42 -18.82 2.34
N GLY A 526 16.52 -18.49 3.23
CA GLY A 526 16.73 -17.47 4.28
C GLY A 526 16.50 -16.01 3.86
N LYS A 527 16.24 -15.69 2.57
CA LYS A 527 15.97 -14.32 2.12
C LYS A 527 14.88 -13.61 2.93
N SER A 528 13.72 -14.28 3.09
CA SER A 528 12.55 -13.68 3.77
C SER A 528 12.84 -13.45 5.24
N VAL A 529 13.55 -14.38 5.90
CA VAL A 529 13.97 -14.22 7.30
C VAL A 529 14.91 -13.02 7.45
N LEU A 530 15.89 -12.88 6.55
CA LEU A 530 16.81 -11.74 6.54
C LEU A 530 16.06 -10.42 6.30
N GLY A 531 15.21 -10.35 5.28
CA GLY A 531 14.44 -9.15 4.96
C GLY A 531 13.52 -8.74 6.09
N GLU A 532 12.81 -9.69 6.71
CA GLU A 532 11.91 -9.43 7.83
C GLU A 532 12.66 -8.96 9.08
N LEU A 533 13.81 -9.57 9.37
CA LEU A 533 14.66 -9.14 10.48
C LEU A 533 15.16 -7.71 10.28
N LEU A 534 15.67 -7.37 9.08
CA LEU A 534 16.12 -6.01 8.75
C LEU A 534 14.96 -5.01 8.88
N ARG A 535 13.79 -5.35 8.36
CA ARG A 535 12.57 -4.53 8.48
C ARG A 535 12.22 -4.30 9.95
N TRP A 536 12.26 -5.36 10.75
CA TRP A 536 11.93 -5.29 12.16
C TRP A 536 12.96 -4.46 12.95
N ILE A 537 14.27 -4.69 12.79
CA ILE A 537 15.31 -3.91 13.47
C ILE A 537 15.18 -2.41 13.13
N THR A 538 14.97 -2.12 11.85
CA THR A 538 14.89 -0.74 11.34
C THR A 538 13.65 0.00 11.86
N GLY A 539 12.60 -0.70 12.31
CA GLY A 539 11.44 -0.14 13.00
C GLY A 539 10.72 0.95 12.19
N ASP A 540 10.56 2.14 12.78
CA ASP A 540 9.88 3.28 12.14
C ASP A 540 10.58 3.78 10.87
N TYR A 541 11.85 3.46 10.69
CA TYR A 541 12.61 3.80 9.49
C TYR A 541 12.40 2.83 8.34
N ALA A 542 11.71 1.69 8.54
CA ALA A 542 11.38 0.76 7.47
C ALA A 542 9.97 1.00 6.91
N ARG A 543 9.84 0.82 5.60
CA ARG A 543 8.54 0.78 4.91
C ARG A 543 8.49 -0.41 3.97
N ALA A 544 7.41 -1.19 4.08
CA ALA A 544 7.07 -2.15 3.06
C ALA A 544 6.36 -1.41 1.93
N ILE A 545 6.80 -1.61 0.69
CA ILE A 545 6.21 -1.00 -0.50
C ILE A 545 5.68 -2.07 -1.44
N PRO A 546 4.53 -1.84 -2.09
CA PRO A 546 4.05 -2.76 -3.11
C PRO A 546 5.02 -2.78 -4.30
N VAL A 547 5.26 -3.96 -4.86
CA VAL A 547 6.20 -4.13 -5.98
C VAL A 547 5.75 -3.34 -7.22
N GLU A 548 4.45 -3.19 -7.42
CA GLU A 548 3.83 -2.40 -8.50
C GLU A 548 4.28 -0.93 -8.47
N MET A 549 4.71 -0.44 -7.31
CA MET A 549 5.29 0.90 -7.18
C MET A 549 6.60 1.02 -7.97
N LEU A 550 7.40 -0.04 -8.04
CA LEU A 550 8.67 -0.11 -8.75
C LEU A 550 8.52 -0.63 -10.19
N CYS A 551 7.32 -1.07 -10.59
CA CYS A 551 7.02 -1.57 -11.92
C CYS A 551 6.40 -0.50 -12.83
N GLU A 552 6.53 -0.71 -14.16
CA GLU A 552 5.88 0.15 -15.14
C GLU A 552 4.36 0.11 -14.98
N SER A 553 3.77 1.22 -14.58
CA SER A 553 2.33 1.42 -14.52
C SER A 553 1.94 2.72 -15.22
N ARG A 554 0.75 2.75 -15.81
CA ARG A 554 0.20 4.00 -16.37
C ARG A 554 -0.29 4.88 -15.21
N ARG A 555 0.61 5.62 -14.58
CA ARG A 555 0.23 6.62 -13.58
C ARG A 555 -0.44 7.79 -14.28
N GLN A 556 -1.60 8.22 -13.76
CA GLN A 556 -2.22 9.47 -14.21
C GLN A 556 -1.40 10.65 -13.69
N ALA A 557 -1.04 11.57 -14.58
CA ALA A 557 -0.34 12.79 -14.19
C ALA A 557 -1.20 13.58 -13.18
N GLY A 558 -0.60 13.95 -12.03
CA GLY A 558 -1.28 14.69 -10.97
C GLY A 558 -2.16 13.84 -10.03
N GLY A 559 -2.18 12.51 -10.19
CA GLY A 559 -2.85 11.59 -9.25
C GLY A 559 -2.19 11.58 -7.87
N ALA A 560 -2.92 11.09 -6.84
CA ALA A 560 -2.34 10.83 -5.53
C ALA A 560 -1.27 9.73 -5.62
N THR A 561 -0.21 9.88 -4.82
CA THR A 561 0.91 8.94 -4.71
C THR A 561 1.16 8.62 -3.23
N PRO A 562 0.19 7.99 -2.53
CA PRO A 562 0.30 7.73 -1.10
C PRO A 562 1.54 6.89 -0.77
N ASP A 563 1.85 5.88 -1.56
CA ASP A 563 3.02 5.01 -1.36
C ASP A 563 4.35 5.79 -1.37
N LEU A 564 4.46 6.86 -2.20
CA LEU A 564 5.62 7.75 -2.19
C LEU A 564 5.62 8.68 -0.97
N ALA A 565 4.44 9.13 -0.54
CA ALA A 565 4.31 10.00 0.62
C ALA A 565 4.72 9.29 1.92
N ASP A 566 4.45 7.99 2.02
CA ASP A 566 4.80 7.16 3.18
C ASP A 566 6.31 6.90 3.32
N LEU A 567 7.09 7.18 2.26
CA LEU A 567 8.55 7.01 2.28
C LEU A 567 9.31 8.19 2.91
N VAL A 568 8.63 9.22 3.34
CA VAL A 568 9.30 10.37 4.00
C VAL A 568 9.99 9.95 5.29
N GLY A 569 11.29 10.24 5.38
CA GLY A 569 12.11 9.89 6.53
C GLY A 569 12.34 8.37 6.71
N ALA A 570 11.92 7.53 5.77
CA ALA A 570 12.30 6.13 5.73
C ALA A 570 13.79 5.98 5.38
N ARG A 571 14.42 4.89 5.84
CA ARG A 571 15.81 4.50 5.52
C ARG A 571 15.91 3.17 4.81
N LEU A 572 14.88 2.33 4.97
CA LEU A 572 14.70 1.08 4.24
C LEU A 572 13.33 1.05 3.59
N ALA A 573 13.28 0.92 2.27
CA ALA A 573 12.08 0.60 1.53
C ALA A 573 12.21 -0.81 0.98
N LEU A 574 11.39 -1.73 1.48
CA LEU A 574 11.47 -3.15 1.19
C LEU A 574 10.24 -3.58 0.39
N THR A 575 10.47 -4.32 -0.69
CA THR A 575 9.42 -4.97 -1.47
C THR A 575 9.68 -6.47 -1.59
N THR A 576 8.60 -7.24 -1.61
CA THR A 576 8.63 -8.68 -1.74
C THR A 576 7.86 -9.11 -2.97
N GLU A 577 8.33 -10.19 -3.61
CA GLU A 577 7.68 -10.89 -4.72
C GLU A 577 7.38 -10.03 -5.96
N THR A 578 8.16 -10.22 -6.99
CA THR A 578 7.85 -9.76 -8.35
C THR A 578 7.03 -10.83 -9.07
N GLU A 579 5.91 -10.45 -9.69
CA GLU A 579 5.27 -11.31 -10.69
C GLU A 579 6.23 -11.55 -11.84
N ASP A 580 6.20 -12.76 -12.40
CA ASP A 580 7.02 -13.08 -13.56
C ASP A 580 6.65 -12.17 -14.75
N GLY A 581 7.66 -11.63 -15.41
CA GLY A 581 7.49 -10.70 -16.54
C GLY A 581 7.16 -9.24 -16.18
N ALA A 582 7.08 -8.86 -14.90
CA ALA A 582 6.90 -7.47 -14.50
C ALA A 582 8.11 -6.61 -14.92
N ALA A 583 7.87 -5.48 -15.60
CA ALA A 583 8.94 -4.58 -16.06
C ALA A 583 9.17 -3.45 -15.04
N LEU A 584 10.44 -3.16 -14.72
CA LEU A 584 10.80 -2.10 -13.78
C LEU A 584 10.57 -0.69 -14.36
N ALA A 585 10.05 0.21 -13.52
CA ALA A 585 9.91 1.64 -13.79
C ALA A 585 11.27 2.34 -13.62
N GLU A 586 12.17 2.19 -14.58
CA GLU A 586 13.57 2.59 -14.49
C GLU A 586 13.78 4.07 -14.13
N SER A 587 12.98 4.97 -14.71
CA SER A 587 13.06 6.40 -14.40
C SER A 587 12.75 6.70 -12.96
N LEU A 588 11.76 6.00 -12.39
CA LEU A 588 11.41 6.14 -10.98
C LEU A 588 12.51 5.59 -10.07
N ILE A 589 13.03 4.39 -10.36
CA ILE A 589 14.13 3.79 -9.59
C ILE A 589 15.37 4.70 -9.62
N LYS A 590 15.68 5.28 -10.78
CA LYS A 590 16.79 6.24 -10.90
C LYS A 590 16.57 7.46 -10.00
N ALA A 591 15.38 8.03 -9.98
CA ALA A 591 15.04 9.18 -9.13
C ALA A 591 15.07 8.81 -7.64
N LEU A 592 14.47 7.66 -7.26
CA LEU A 592 14.41 7.20 -5.87
C LEU A 592 15.81 6.91 -5.28
N THR A 593 16.74 6.45 -6.10
CA THR A 593 18.11 6.08 -5.66
C THR A 593 19.12 7.22 -5.79
N ALA A 594 18.87 8.22 -6.64
CA ALA A 594 19.80 9.33 -6.88
C ALA A 594 19.76 10.42 -5.78
N GLY A 595 18.72 10.41 -4.92
CA GLY A 595 18.49 11.50 -3.97
C GLY A 595 17.91 12.76 -4.61
N ASP A 596 17.31 12.63 -5.81
CA ASP A 596 16.58 13.70 -6.48
C ASP A 596 15.34 14.08 -5.66
N THR A 597 14.95 15.38 -5.75
CA THR A 597 13.71 15.83 -5.10
C THR A 597 12.51 15.21 -5.80
N ILE A 598 11.68 14.51 -5.05
CA ILE A 598 10.49 13.82 -5.53
C ILE A 598 9.25 14.55 -5.03
N SER A 599 8.27 14.74 -5.94
CA SER A 599 6.95 15.24 -5.59
C SER A 599 6.04 14.07 -5.22
N ALA A 600 5.46 14.11 -4.03
CA ALA A 600 4.48 13.16 -3.55
C ALA A 600 3.19 13.86 -3.15
N ARG A 601 2.07 13.15 -3.24
CA ARG A 601 0.77 13.65 -2.86
C ARG A 601 0.03 12.59 -2.02
N PRO A 602 -0.19 12.84 -0.72
CA PRO A 602 -1.02 11.98 0.11
C PRO A 602 -2.45 11.91 -0.42
N LEU A 603 -3.18 10.87 -0.05
CA LEU A 603 -4.61 10.81 -0.35
C LEU A 603 -5.31 12.00 0.32
N TYR A 604 -6.05 12.78 -0.47
CA TYR A 604 -6.71 14.04 -0.05
C TYR A 604 -5.78 15.16 0.44
N GLY A 605 -4.45 14.98 0.38
CA GLY A 605 -3.46 15.99 0.78
C GLY A 605 -2.99 16.90 -0.36
N LYS A 606 -2.26 17.96 0.00
CA LYS A 606 -1.56 18.81 -0.96
C LYS A 606 -0.26 18.13 -1.41
N PRO A 607 0.16 18.32 -2.68
CA PRO A 607 1.48 17.87 -3.12
C PRO A 607 2.58 18.52 -2.29
N PHE A 608 3.60 17.77 -1.96
CA PHE A 608 4.81 18.25 -1.31
C PHE A 608 6.05 17.58 -1.92
N ASN A 609 7.21 18.18 -1.69
CA ASN A 609 8.47 17.70 -2.19
C ASN A 609 9.33 17.16 -1.05
N PHE A 610 9.99 16.02 -1.27
CA PHE A 610 10.96 15.47 -0.32
C PHE A 610 12.17 14.87 -1.05
N LYS A 611 13.28 14.71 -0.32
CA LYS A 611 14.46 13.99 -0.80
C LYS A 611 14.45 12.59 -0.20
N PRO A 612 14.61 11.53 -1.02
CA PRO A 612 14.76 10.17 -0.53
C PRO A 612 15.95 10.03 0.42
N GLN A 613 15.74 9.31 1.52
CA GLN A 613 16.77 8.94 2.50
C GLN A 613 16.92 7.41 2.60
N PHE A 614 16.13 6.66 1.87
CA PHE A 614 16.02 5.20 1.98
C PHE A 614 16.87 4.47 0.93
N LYS A 615 17.16 3.22 1.25
CA LYS A 615 17.71 2.22 0.34
C LYS A 615 16.60 1.30 -0.11
N LEU A 616 16.58 0.99 -1.38
CA LEU A 616 15.65 0.03 -1.96
C LEU A 616 16.20 -1.38 -1.77
N LEU A 617 15.42 -2.25 -1.13
CA LEU A 617 15.66 -3.67 -1.01
C LEU A 617 14.50 -4.44 -1.64
N MET A 618 14.80 -5.24 -2.65
CA MET A 618 13.85 -6.12 -3.31
C MET A 618 14.18 -7.57 -2.98
N LEU A 619 13.15 -8.35 -2.62
CA LEU A 619 13.26 -9.80 -2.46
C LEU A 619 12.40 -10.48 -3.53
N GLY A 620 12.97 -11.42 -4.27
CA GLY A 620 12.21 -12.09 -5.32
C GLY A 620 12.77 -13.45 -5.71
N ASN A 621 11.89 -14.26 -6.27
CA ASN A 621 12.21 -15.55 -6.88
C ASN A 621 12.33 -15.42 -8.41
N HIS A 622 11.80 -14.33 -8.98
CA HIS A 622 11.85 -14.00 -10.40
C HIS A 622 12.58 -12.69 -10.62
N ARG A 623 13.29 -12.61 -11.73
CA ARG A 623 14.02 -11.40 -12.13
C ARG A 623 13.08 -10.50 -12.93
N PRO A 624 12.77 -9.27 -12.47
CA PRO A 624 11.89 -8.38 -13.23
C PRO A 624 12.54 -7.96 -14.55
N VAL A 625 11.72 -7.62 -15.54
CA VAL A 625 12.20 -7.19 -16.85
C VAL A 625 12.81 -5.78 -16.75
N VAL A 626 14.07 -5.62 -17.20
CA VAL A 626 14.75 -4.33 -17.35
C VAL A 626 14.90 -4.05 -18.85
N ARG A 627 14.14 -3.08 -19.35
CA ARG A 627 14.11 -2.79 -20.80
C ARG A 627 15.24 -1.90 -21.27
N GLY A 628 15.78 -1.09 -20.36
CA GLY A 628 16.89 -0.17 -20.68
C GLY A 628 18.22 -0.89 -20.77
N THR A 629 18.96 -0.62 -21.82
CA THR A 629 20.33 -1.07 -22.00
C THR A 629 21.34 -0.04 -21.47
N ASP A 630 20.85 1.12 -20.98
CA ASP A 630 21.72 2.20 -20.51
C ASP A 630 22.45 1.82 -19.21
N HIS A 631 23.68 2.27 -19.08
CA HIS A 631 24.49 2.08 -17.90
C HIS A 631 23.86 2.68 -16.61
N GLY A 632 22.89 3.59 -16.77
CA GLY A 632 22.27 4.32 -15.65
C GLY A 632 21.46 3.46 -14.71
N ILE A 633 20.68 2.47 -15.21
CA ILE A 633 19.93 1.53 -14.39
C ILE A 633 20.82 0.41 -13.87
N TRP A 634 21.68 -0.17 -14.73
CA TRP A 634 22.48 -1.34 -14.40
C TRP A 634 23.54 -1.08 -13.33
N ARG A 635 24.12 0.14 -13.30
CA ARG A 635 25.06 0.53 -12.23
C ARG A 635 24.39 0.61 -10.84
N ARG A 636 23.06 0.65 -10.78
CA ARG A 636 22.30 0.73 -9.53
C ARG A 636 21.89 -0.63 -9.00
N ILE A 637 21.59 -1.56 -9.86
CA ILE A 637 21.16 -2.91 -9.47
C ILE A 637 22.36 -3.69 -8.92
N ARG A 638 22.17 -4.30 -7.74
CA ARG A 638 23.08 -5.24 -7.11
C ARG A 638 22.32 -6.52 -6.81
N LEU A 639 22.50 -7.54 -7.65
CA LEU A 639 21.83 -8.82 -7.50
C LEU A 639 22.66 -9.73 -6.57
N VAL A 640 22.15 -9.97 -5.38
CA VAL A 640 22.75 -10.86 -4.38
C VAL A 640 22.13 -12.23 -4.49
N PRO A 641 22.86 -13.25 -4.92
CA PRO A 641 22.30 -14.59 -5.08
C PRO A 641 22.24 -15.36 -3.76
N PHE A 642 21.09 -15.93 -3.45
CA PHE A 642 20.88 -16.89 -2.35
C PHE A 642 20.82 -18.30 -2.94
N ARG A 643 21.97 -18.95 -3.02
CA ARG A 643 22.16 -20.23 -3.72
C ARG A 643 21.87 -21.45 -2.86
N ARG A 644 21.92 -21.32 -1.51
CA ARG A 644 21.58 -22.41 -0.61
C ARG A 644 20.07 -22.61 -0.58
N THR A 645 19.64 -23.87 -0.59
CA THR A 645 18.28 -24.27 -0.23
C THR A 645 18.37 -25.13 1.03
N PHE A 646 17.52 -24.85 2.01
CA PHE A 646 17.44 -25.63 3.25
C PHE A 646 16.38 -26.72 3.11
N ASP A 647 16.76 -27.95 3.40
CA ASP A 647 15.81 -29.06 3.47
C ASP A 647 14.82 -28.86 4.63
N PRO A 648 13.62 -29.46 4.55
CA PRO A 648 12.61 -29.31 5.61
C PRO A 648 13.13 -29.55 7.02
N ASP A 649 13.99 -30.54 7.19
CA ASP A 649 14.58 -30.96 8.49
C ASP A 649 15.68 -29.98 9.00
N GLU A 650 16.25 -29.17 8.12
CA GLU A 650 17.23 -28.14 8.47
C GLU A 650 16.59 -26.82 8.91
N ARG A 651 15.28 -26.66 8.66
CA ARG A 651 14.56 -25.40 8.88
C ARG A 651 14.23 -25.24 10.37
N ASP A 652 14.70 -24.15 10.94
CA ASP A 652 14.38 -23.77 12.31
C ASP A 652 13.15 -22.83 12.30
N PRO A 653 11.95 -23.30 12.75
CA PRO A 653 10.75 -22.47 12.75
C PRO A 653 10.85 -21.25 13.69
N HIS A 654 11.76 -21.29 14.67
CA HIS A 654 11.99 -20.23 15.64
C HIS A 654 13.22 -19.37 15.31
N LEU A 655 13.78 -19.50 14.10
CA LEU A 655 14.98 -18.77 13.72
C LEU A 655 14.83 -17.24 13.84
N LEU A 656 13.72 -16.70 13.36
CA LEU A 656 13.49 -15.26 13.42
C LEU A 656 13.44 -14.75 14.87
N ASP A 657 12.82 -15.49 15.78
CA ASP A 657 12.74 -15.11 17.19
C ASP A 657 14.12 -15.18 17.87
N LYS A 658 14.94 -16.19 17.54
CA LYS A 658 16.32 -16.29 18.01
C LYS A 658 17.18 -15.11 17.51
N LEU A 659 17.01 -14.72 16.25
CA LEU A 659 17.69 -13.55 15.69
C LEU A 659 17.19 -12.23 16.31
N LYS A 660 15.90 -12.10 16.58
CA LYS A 660 15.36 -10.94 17.30
C LYS A 660 15.89 -10.83 18.71
N ALA A 661 16.12 -11.94 19.39
CA ALA A 661 16.75 -11.93 20.71
C ALA A 661 18.21 -11.41 20.68
N GLU A 662 18.93 -11.59 19.57
CA GLU A 662 20.26 -11.03 19.35
C GLU A 662 20.25 -9.62 18.76
N ALA A 663 19.07 -9.00 18.55
CA ALA A 663 18.96 -7.72 17.85
C ALA A 663 19.82 -6.58 18.42
N PRO A 664 20.04 -6.42 19.75
CA PRO A 664 20.98 -5.44 20.27
C PRO A 664 22.41 -5.65 19.74
N HIS A 665 22.83 -6.91 19.64
CA HIS A 665 24.16 -7.29 19.16
C HIS A 665 24.28 -7.15 17.64
N ILE A 666 23.20 -7.47 16.91
CA ILE A 666 23.11 -7.25 15.46
C ILE A 666 23.16 -5.74 15.15
N LEU A 667 22.47 -4.91 15.93
CA LEU A 667 22.55 -3.46 15.77
C LEU A 667 23.98 -2.93 15.98
N ALA A 668 24.69 -3.41 17.00
CA ALA A 668 26.10 -3.07 17.21
C ALA A 668 26.95 -3.45 15.99
N TRP A 669 26.76 -4.67 15.46
CA TRP A 669 27.42 -5.13 14.24
C TRP A 669 27.09 -4.25 13.02
N MET A 670 25.83 -3.83 12.85
CA MET A 670 25.45 -2.90 11.77
C MET A 670 26.09 -1.52 11.94
N ILE A 671 26.25 -1.02 13.18
CA ILE A 671 26.94 0.25 13.45
C ILE A 671 28.43 0.14 13.06
N GLU A 672 29.10 -0.95 13.38
CA GLU A 672 30.48 -1.21 12.92
C GLU A 672 30.58 -1.25 11.39
N GLY A 673 29.58 -1.87 10.74
CA GLY A 673 29.41 -1.85 9.29
C GLY A 673 29.28 -0.43 8.73
N CYS A 674 28.53 0.45 9.41
CA CYS A 674 28.38 1.83 9.03
C CYS A 674 29.70 2.61 9.12
N LEU A 675 30.45 2.42 10.20
CA LEU A 675 31.78 3.03 10.36
C LEU A 675 32.76 2.52 9.29
N THR A 676 32.66 1.26 8.92
CA THR A 676 33.50 0.67 7.87
C THR A 676 33.07 1.18 6.49
N TRP A 677 31.78 1.32 6.23
CA TRP A 677 31.26 1.94 5.00
C TRP A 677 31.76 3.37 4.83
N GLN A 678 31.75 4.19 5.86
CA GLN A 678 32.25 5.58 5.78
C GLN A 678 33.72 5.65 5.34
N ARG A 679 34.51 4.64 5.64
CA ARG A 679 35.95 4.56 5.27
C ARG A 679 36.18 3.95 3.88
N ARG A 680 35.36 2.96 3.50
CA ARG A 680 35.63 2.12 2.31
C ARG A 680 34.58 2.26 1.20
N GLY A 681 33.37 2.77 1.53
CA GLY A 681 32.23 2.78 0.60
C GLY A 681 31.75 1.37 0.23
N LEU A 682 31.03 1.26 -0.90
CA LEU A 682 30.51 0.01 -1.48
C LEU A 682 30.96 -0.21 -2.94
N ALA A 683 31.97 0.53 -3.41
CA ALA A 683 32.43 0.44 -4.81
C ALA A 683 33.06 -0.91 -5.15
N ASP A 684 33.67 -1.59 -4.16
CA ASP A 684 34.25 -2.93 -4.27
C ASP A 684 33.14 -4.01 -4.25
N THR A 685 32.34 -4.06 -5.30
CA THR A 685 31.25 -5.04 -5.43
C THR A 685 31.81 -6.47 -5.44
N PRO A 686 31.30 -7.40 -4.59
CA PRO A 686 31.76 -8.79 -4.55
C PRO A 686 31.65 -9.46 -5.92
N LYS A 687 32.62 -10.32 -6.24
CA LYS A 687 32.69 -11.02 -7.54
C LYS A 687 31.39 -11.75 -7.87
N VAL A 688 30.79 -12.41 -6.87
CA VAL A 688 29.53 -13.13 -7.05
C VAL A 688 28.37 -12.19 -7.42
N VAL A 689 28.27 -11.02 -6.79
CA VAL A 689 27.26 -10.01 -7.09
C VAL A 689 27.48 -9.38 -8.45
N ALA A 690 28.75 -9.07 -8.78
CA ALA A 690 29.10 -8.52 -10.08
C ALA A 690 28.76 -9.48 -11.22
N ALA A 691 29.14 -10.77 -11.06
CA ALA A 691 28.86 -11.82 -12.04
C ALA A 691 27.34 -12.04 -12.23
N GLU A 692 26.57 -12.16 -11.15
CA GLU A 692 25.12 -12.36 -11.25
C GLU A 692 24.39 -11.15 -11.83
N THR A 693 24.85 -9.94 -11.49
CA THR A 693 24.28 -8.72 -12.09
C THR A 693 24.61 -8.64 -13.58
N ALA A 694 25.83 -9.01 -14.00
CA ALA A 694 26.22 -9.07 -15.42
C ALA A 694 25.42 -10.14 -16.18
N ASN A 695 25.24 -11.33 -15.60
CA ASN A 695 24.41 -12.38 -16.19
C ASN A 695 22.97 -11.91 -16.37
N TYR A 696 22.39 -11.27 -15.35
CA TYR A 696 21.05 -10.71 -15.44
C TYR A 696 20.96 -9.63 -16.55
N GLN A 697 21.96 -8.77 -16.69
CA GLN A 697 22.03 -7.79 -17.78
C GLN A 697 22.09 -8.46 -19.15
N LEU A 698 22.88 -9.50 -19.31
CA LEU A 698 22.96 -10.27 -20.55
C LEU A 698 21.62 -10.92 -20.90
N GLU A 699 20.96 -11.58 -19.95
CA GLU A 699 19.63 -12.19 -20.16
C GLU A 699 18.57 -11.19 -20.62
N GLN A 700 18.67 -9.92 -20.17
CA GLN A 700 17.74 -8.86 -20.57
C GLN A 700 18.11 -8.19 -21.90
N ASP A 701 19.25 -8.55 -22.49
CA ASP A 701 19.75 -7.94 -23.71
C ASP A 701 19.21 -8.62 -24.99
N VAL A 702 17.90 -8.52 -25.18
CA VAL A 702 17.19 -9.07 -26.35
C VAL A 702 17.81 -8.69 -27.68
N ILE A 703 18.32 -7.43 -27.83
CA ILE A 703 18.95 -6.99 -29.07
C ILE A 703 20.37 -7.55 -29.20
N GLY A 704 21.08 -7.74 -28.09
CA GLY A 704 22.38 -8.43 -28.11
C GLY A 704 22.26 -9.86 -28.60
N HIS A 705 21.30 -10.61 -28.08
CA HIS A 705 21.03 -11.97 -28.51
C HIS A 705 20.69 -12.05 -29.99
N TRP A 706 19.75 -11.19 -30.47
CA TRP A 706 19.45 -11.12 -31.89
C TRP A 706 20.69 -10.78 -32.75
N LEU A 707 21.54 -9.82 -32.31
CA LEU A 707 22.76 -9.48 -33.03
C LEU A 707 23.73 -10.66 -33.09
N GLU A 708 23.88 -11.42 -32.03
CA GLU A 708 24.76 -12.60 -31.99
C GLU A 708 24.22 -13.74 -32.85
N GLU A 709 22.92 -13.98 -32.84
CA GLU A 709 22.29 -15.07 -33.56
C GLU A 709 22.15 -14.80 -35.05
N GLU A 710 21.72 -13.59 -35.42
CA GLU A 710 21.26 -13.25 -36.77
C GLU A 710 22.22 -12.36 -37.54
N THR A 711 23.27 -11.80 -36.90
CA THR A 711 24.19 -10.89 -37.59
C THR A 711 25.65 -11.26 -37.38
N GLU A 712 26.49 -10.78 -38.31
CA GLU A 712 27.96 -10.84 -38.22
C GLU A 712 28.54 -9.41 -38.25
N ARG A 713 29.55 -9.18 -37.43
CA ARG A 713 30.32 -7.95 -37.50
C ARG A 713 31.28 -7.98 -38.71
N ASN A 714 31.09 -7.11 -39.65
CA ASN A 714 31.96 -6.99 -40.81
C ASN A 714 32.12 -5.52 -41.18
N LEU A 715 33.32 -4.97 -40.95
CA LEU A 715 33.61 -3.56 -41.07
C LEU A 715 33.40 -3.00 -42.50
N ILE A 716 33.37 -3.84 -43.49
CA ILE A 716 33.22 -3.46 -44.92
C ILE A 716 31.76 -3.50 -45.36
N CYS A 717 30.93 -4.22 -44.64
CA CYS A 717 29.51 -4.41 -45.00
C CYS A 717 28.60 -3.32 -44.44
N GLU A 718 27.52 -3.12 -45.16
CA GLU A 718 26.42 -2.24 -44.74
C GLU A 718 25.09 -2.97 -45.01
N VAL A 719 24.09 -2.76 -44.14
CA VAL A 719 22.78 -3.37 -44.27
C VAL A 719 21.68 -2.33 -44.10
N GLY A 720 20.60 -2.45 -44.88
CA GLY A 720 19.47 -1.55 -44.84
C GLY A 720 18.69 -1.61 -43.54
N THR A 721 18.23 -0.47 -43.01
CA THR A 721 17.42 -0.44 -41.78
C THR A 721 16.17 -1.32 -41.88
N ASN A 722 15.57 -1.42 -43.09
CA ASN A 722 14.36 -2.23 -43.31
C ASN A 722 14.66 -3.73 -43.18
N GLU A 723 15.78 -4.16 -43.72
CA GLU A 723 16.25 -5.55 -43.72
C GLU A 723 16.61 -5.96 -42.30
N LEU A 724 17.38 -5.13 -41.59
CA LEU A 724 17.68 -5.35 -40.16
C LEU A 724 16.43 -5.45 -39.32
N TYR A 725 15.46 -4.54 -39.55
CA TYR A 725 14.22 -4.57 -38.77
C TYR A 725 13.36 -5.79 -39.11
N ALA A 726 13.33 -6.23 -40.34
CA ALA A 726 12.60 -7.45 -40.73
C ALA A 726 13.20 -8.68 -40.03
N SER A 727 14.52 -8.87 -40.09
CA SER A 727 15.22 -9.95 -39.38
C SER A 727 14.93 -9.90 -37.85
N TYR A 728 15.13 -8.75 -37.22
CA TYR A 728 14.83 -8.58 -35.81
C TYR A 728 13.38 -8.89 -35.45
N HIS A 729 12.44 -8.44 -36.28
CA HIS A 729 11.01 -8.63 -36.02
C HIS A 729 10.62 -10.10 -36.10
N THR A 730 11.09 -10.82 -37.12
CA THR A 730 10.86 -12.25 -37.29
C THR A 730 11.47 -13.03 -36.14
N TRP A 731 12.75 -12.82 -35.85
CA TRP A 731 13.45 -13.46 -34.74
C TRP A 731 12.76 -13.23 -33.38
N ALA A 732 12.33 -11.99 -33.11
CA ALA A 732 11.66 -11.67 -31.85
C ALA A 732 10.31 -12.40 -31.70
N ILE A 733 9.53 -12.51 -32.78
CA ILE A 733 8.26 -13.26 -32.77
C ILE A 733 8.53 -14.76 -32.56
N GLU A 734 9.49 -15.34 -33.26
CA GLU A 734 9.86 -16.75 -33.13
C GLU A 734 10.39 -17.08 -31.75
N SER A 735 11.09 -16.13 -31.13
CA SER A 735 11.54 -16.22 -29.72
C SER A 735 10.45 -15.92 -28.70
N GLY A 736 9.17 -15.73 -29.10
CA GLY A 736 8.05 -15.43 -28.20
C GLY A 736 8.08 -14.04 -27.61
N LEU A 737 8.90 -13.12 -28.14
CA LEU A 737 9.12 -11.78 -27.63
C LEU A 737 8.28 -10.74 -28.40
N ARG A 738 7.89 -9.66 -27.73
CA ARG A 738 7.25 -8.53 -28.39
C ARG A 738 8.30 -7.64 -29.08
N PRO A 739 8.29 -7.52 -30.42
CA PRO A 739 9.28 -6.70 -31.12
C PRO A 739 9.24 -5.23 -30.73
N ALA A 740 10.40 -4.62 -30.52
CA ALA A 740 10.52 -3.19 -30.40
C ALA A 740 10.22 -2.47 -31.71
N SER A 741 9.80 -1.21 -31.67
CA SER A 741 9.60 -0.44 -32.92
C SER A 741 10.91 -0.23 -33.67
N LYS A 742 10.82 -0.03 -34.96
CA LYS A 742 11.97 0.25 -35.87
C LYS A 742 12.81 1.46 -35.39
N VAL A 743 12.15 2.50 -34.87
CA VAL A 743 12.82 3.67 -34.30
C VAL A 743 13.59 3.30 -33.04
N SER A 744 12.98 2.48 -32.17
CA SER A 744 13.62 2.00 -30.95
C SER A 744 14.83 1.11 -31.25
N LEU A 745 14.72 0.19 -32.23
CA LEU A 745 15.84 -0.63 -32.69
C LEU A 745 17.00 0.25 -33.16
N GLY A 746 16.73 1.24 -34.03
CA GLY A 746 17.76 2.14 -34.56
C GLY A 746 18.48 2.91 -33.42
N ARG A 747 17.71 3.45 -32.45
CA ARG A 747 18.29 4.12 -31.29
C ARG A 747 19.24 3.19 -30.51
N ARG A 748 18.78 1.97 -30.20
CA ARG A 748 19.56 0.98 -29.44
C ARG A 748 20.80 0.47 -30.17
N LEU A 749 20.76 0.38 -31.51
CA LEU A 749 21.95 0.10 -32.29
C LEU A 749 22.96 1.27 -32.22
N GLY A 750 22.48 2.53 -32.27
CA GLY A 750 23.33 3.72 -32.07
C GLY A 750 23.98 3.75 -30.68
N GLU A 751 23.22 3.44 -29.61
CA GLU A 751 23.72 3.33 -28.22
C GLU A 751 24.82 2.25 -28.06
N ARG A 752 24.84 1.23 -28.94
CA ARG A 752 25.86 0.17 -29.00
C ARG A 752 27.07 0.53 -29.87
N GLY A 753 27.13 1.76 -30.38
CA GLY A 753 28.23 2.25 -31.15
C GLY A 753 28.17 1.95 -32.67
N PHE A 754 27.09 1.32 -33.15
CA PHE A 754 26.90 1.15 -34.56
C PHE A 754 26.57 2.52 -35.22
N ARG A 755 27.21 2.79 -36.36
CA ARG A 755 26.99 4.04 -37.10
C ARG A 755 26.02 3.80 -38.24
N SER A 756 25.15 4.76 -38.51
CA SER A 756 24.28 4.76 -39.68
C SER A 756 24.63 5.92 -40.61
N ARG A 757 24.42 5.72 -41.88
CA ARG A 757 24.51 6.81 -42.92
C ARG A 757 23.27 6.79 -43.80
N ARG A 758 22.95 7.91 -44.39
CA ARG A 758 21.88 8.03 -45.38
C ARG A 758 22.47 7.93 -46.78
N THR A 759 22.01 6.98 -47.57
CA THR A 759 22.46 6.73 -48.93
C THR A 759 21.23 6.50 -49.81
N ASN A 760 21.11 7.24 -50.93
CA ASN A 760 19.99 7.09 -51.91
C ASN A 760 18.58 7.09 -51.23
N GLY A 761 18.36 7.99 -50.29
CA GLY A 761 17.09 8.10 -49.57
C GLY A 761 16.82 6.99 -48.54
N ARG A 762 17.75 6.04 -48.35
CA ARG A 762 17.65 4.95 -47.36
C ARG A 762 18.70 5.11 -46.25
N THR A 763 18.37 4.69 -45.06
CA THR A 763 19.33 4.62 -43.93
C THR A 763 19.94 3.24 -43.89
N VAL A 764 21.27 3.16 -43.92
CA VAL A 764 22.04 1.92 -43.82
C VAL A 764 22.90 1.93 -42.54
N TRP A 765 23.13 0.76 -41.97
CA TRP A 765 23.98 0.55 -40.84
C TRP A 765 25.30 -0.05 -41.24
N LEU A 766 26.38 0.55 -40.73
CA LEU A 766 27.76 0.18 -41.08
C LEU A 766 28.31 -0.87 -40.11
N GLY A 767 29.09 -1.79 -40.63
CA GLY A 767 29.77 -2.78 -39.80
C GLY A 767 28.92 -3.99 -39.41
N LEU A 768 27.75 -4.15 -40.02
CA LEU A 768 26.82 -5.26 -39.83
C LEU A 768 26.49 -5.96 -41.14
N LYS A 769 26.39 -7.27 -41.08
CA LYS A 769 25.86 -8.14 -42.11
C LYS A 769 24.88 -9.16 -41.50
N LEU A 770 23.73 -9.36 -42.13
CA LEU A 770 22.83 -10.45 -41.77
C LEU A 770 23.47 -11.79 -42.11
N LYS A 771 23.39 -12.77 -41.25
CA LYS A 771 23.74 -14.15 -41.56
C LYS A 771 22.81 -14.66 -42.65
N PRO A 772 23.25 -15.57 -43.54
CA PRO A 772 22.35 -16.22 -44.49
C PRO A 772 21.25 -16.95 -43.70
N GLU A 773 20.01 -16.91 -44.24
CA GLU A 773 18.91 -17.65 -43.68
C GLU A 773 19.36 -19.11 -43.45
N ARG A 774 19.10 -19.68 -42.28
CA ARG A 774 19.28 -21.09 -42.03
C ARG A 774 18.33 -21.80 -42.99
N ASP A 775 18.87 -22.33 -44.10
CA ASP A 775 18.12 -23.18 -44.99
C ASP A 775 17.33 -24.19 -44.19
N ALA A 776 16.04 -24.31 -44.54
CA ALA A 776 15.17 -25.38 -44.05
C ALA A 776 15.65 -26.73 -44.64
N ALA A 777 16.89 -27.09 -44.34
CA ALA A 777 17.50 -28.37 -44.67
C ALA A 777 17.28 -29.36 -43.54
N TYR A 778 16.04 -29.78 -43.33
CA TYR A 778 15.71 -31.12 -42.80
C TYR A 778 14.22 -31.46 -43.07
N SER A 779 13.87 -31.54 -44.35
CA SER A 779 12.79 -32.44 -44.78
C SER A 779 13.44 -33.58 -45.57
N GLY A 780 14.29 -34.34 -44.88
CA GLY A 780 14.86 -35.58 -45.39
C GLY A 780 13.96 -36.72 -44.95
N GLU A 781 13.24 -37.26 -45.90
CA GLU A 781 12.79 -38.63 -46.02
C GLU A 781 13.09 -39.56 -44.83
N TYR A 782 12.05 -39.99 -44.14
CA TYR A 782 11.97 -41.35 -43.63
C TYR A 782 10.76 -42.00 -44.30
N GLY A 783 11.03 -42.58 -45.50
CA GLY A 783 10.25 -43.73 -45.95
C GLY A 783 10.66 -44.94 -45.11
N PHE A 784 9.69 -45.53 -44.47
CA PHE A 784 9.28 -46.94 -44.36
C PHE A 784 8.22 -47.03 -43.27
#